data_ec09d1519065311e705fe73c13fda0c0
#
_entry.id   ec09d1519065311e705fe73c13fda0c0
#
_cell.length_a   1.000
_cell.length_b   1.000
_cell.length_c   1.000
_cell.angle_alpha   90.00
_cell.angle_beta   90.00
_cell.angle_gamma   90.00
#
_symmetry.space_group_name_H-M   'P 1'
#
loop_
_entity.id
_entity.type
_entity.pdbx_description
1 polymer ?
#
loop_
_entity_poly.entity_id
_entity_poly.type
_entity_poly.pdbx_seq_one_letter_code
_entity_poly.pdbx_strand_id
1 'polypeptide(L)'
;IENKNTTEIQTAMEQIPGVNITDGQANIRGGSGWSYGAGSRVLVMVDDMPLISGDAGQVQWKLIATENINQVEVIKGASSVLYGSSALNGVINIRTAFPSKKDIDKHPSLGYTKINTHYGFIDFPQRSSLIWWNQYKRRVYKGLEFFHAQKLDNINLTIGGNVFKDQGYRKGEVTDRKRFNFSLEKQDEKIKNLIYGIKGNFLFQSTGSALIWDSYENGYIPLDDKITTTSGDVFNVDPYVKYTIGNNRHSLNTRYLHLINDNETKGSETNDDNRSRLFYTDYQWQKRFEKINLLITTGTTNEIVYAQSKIFQGKNSRSNHSLYSQIDKKLGKLNISAGARYEYFSLDSEDGHEINGDTIYHFAEAKPVFRGGLNYQIAEGTFIRSSWGQGYRFPSMAELFVTTNVSDIEIFPNPELRSEKGWSSEIGLKQAVQFGRFRSFIDIAAFIMRYDDMMEFTFGQWGEPEFDENGNVSNFFGLGFKSVNVGKTEISGIELSITGEGKINEITKINFIGGYTYMNPISLELNKSYANDYYGNPITYNNSSSDSTILKYRYRNVAKIDIELLRDKFSIGSSVRYNDFMSNIDYIFTTDLINNGDPNFGVDALIPGINESREKFKDGDLVFDIRVGYQLDEISKIGFVVNNLFNREYMSRPANMMPPRTFAFQLNLKI
;
A
#
# COMPACT_ATOMS: atom_id res chain seq x y z
N ILE A 1 -11.02 -8.80 -9.93
CA ILE A 1 -10.10 -9.52 -9.01
C ILE A 1 -10.09 -11.00 -9.40
N GLU A 2 -11.22 -11.72 -9.33
CA GLU A 2 -11.31 -13.16 -9.61
C GLU A 2 -10.72 -13.56 -10.98
N ASN A 3 -11.01 -12.80 -12.04
CA ASN A 3 -10.53 -13.11 -13.41
C ASN A 3 -9.04 -12.84 -13.63
N LYS A 4 -8.36 -12.17 -12.70
CA LYS A 4 -6.94 -11.77 -12.82
C LYS A 4 -5.97 -12.69 -12.08
N ASN A 5 -6.45 -13.74 -11.43
CA ASN A 5 -5.65 -14.56 -10.52
C ASN A 5 -4.89 -13.73 -9.48
N THR A 6 -5.62 -12.81 -8.84
CA THR A 6 -5.04 -11.93 -7.83
C THR A 6 -4.76 -12.72 -6.56
N THR A 7 -3.51 -13.05 -6.31
CA THR A 7 -3.08 -13.78 -5.11
C THR A 7 -2.87 -12.85 -3.90
N GLU A 8 -2.66 -11.56 -4.16
CA GLU A 8 -2.56 -10.48 -3.18
C GLU A 8 -3.27 -9.23 -3.69
N ILE A 9 -4.02 -8.55 -2.83
CA ILE A 9 -4.84 -7.40 -3.22
C ILE A 9 -4.02 -6.23 -3.76
N GLN A 10 -2.76 -6.07 -3.33
CA GLN A 10 -1.87 -5.02 -3.81
C GLN A 10 -1.72 -5.04 -5.34
N THR A 11 -1.65 -6.22 -5.97
CA THR A 11 -1.53 -6.33 -7.44
C THR A 11 -2.79 -5.85 -8.17
N ALA A 12 -3.97 -5.98 -7.54
CA ALA A 12 -5.20 -5.38 -8.08
C ALA A 12 -5.23 -3.86 -7.89
N MET A 13 -4.67 -3.35 -6.79
CA MET A 13 -4.59 -1.90 -6.55
C MET A 13 -3.68 -1.20 -7.56
N GLU A 14 -2.64 -1.85 -8.02
CA GLU A 14 -1.76 -1.32 -9.07
C GLU A 14 -2.46 -1.07 -10.42
N GLN A 15 -3.68 -1.54 -10.61
CA GLN A 15 -4.49 -1.24 -11.80
C GLN A 15 -5.32 0.04 -11.67
N ILE A 16 -5.39 0.64 -10.48
CA ILE A 16 -6.16 1.86 -10.25
C ILE A 16 -5.35 3.07 -10.71
N PRO A 17 -5.93 3.97 -11.54
CA PRO A 17 -5.24 5.19 -11.97
C PRO A 17 -4.76 6.02 -10.77
N GLY A 18 -3.52 6.52 -10.85
CA GLY A 18 -2.89 7.34 -9.81
C GLY A 18 -2.48 6.59 -8.53
N VAL A 19 -2.59 5.26 -8.50
CA VAL A 19 -2.14 4.41 -7.38
C VAL A 19 -0.98 3.55 -7.82
N ASN A 20 0.12 3.54 -7.09
CA ASN A 20 1.25 2.63 -7.25
C ASN A 20 1.56 1.96 -5.92
N ILE A 21 2.16 0.78 -5.96
CA ILE A 21 2.66 0.10 -4.76
C ILE A 21 4.12 -0.26 -4.98
N THR A 22 4.99 0.21 -4.10
CA THR A 22 6.43 -0.07 -4.14
C THR A 22 6.83 -0.69 -2.81
N ASP A 23 7.37 -1.90 -2.83
CA ASP A 23 7.76 -2.68 -1.64
C ASP A 23 6.66 -2.71 -0.56
N GLY A 24 5.40 -2.92 -0.97
CA GLY A 24 4.25 -2.95 -0.06
C GLY A 24 3.73 -1.58 0.39
N GLN A 25 4.39 -0.48 0.05
CA GLN A 25 3.93 0.86 0.36
C GLN A 25 3.00 1.39 -0.72
N ALA A 26 1.76 1.73 -0.33
CA ALA A 26 0.82 2.38 -1.23
C ALA A 26 1.23 3.84 -1.47
N ASN A 27 1.19 4.25 -2.72
CA ASN A 27 1.48 5.61 -3.16
C ASN A 27 0.34 6.13 -4.03
N ILE A 28 -0.21 7.28 -3.67
CA ILE A 28 -1.25 7.97 -4.44
C ILE A 28 -0.66 9.28 -4.96
N ARG A 29 -0.72 9.50 -6.28
CA ARG A 29 -0.28 10.74 -6.95
C ARG A 29 1.15 11.16 -6.62
N GLY A 30 2.08 10.20 -6.49
CA GLY A 30 3.49 10.48 -6.21
C GLY A 30 3.80 11.01 -4.81
N GLY A 31 2.85 10.95 -3.89
CA GLY A 31 2.99 11.48 -2.53
C GLY A 31 4.01 10.76 -1.65
N SER A 32 4.40 9.54 -1.99
CA SER A 32 5.43 8.78 -1.28
C SER A 32 6.58 8.41 -2.20
N GLY A 33 7.80 8.45 -1.69
CA GLY A 33 8.96 7.81 -2.30
C GLY A 33 9.13 6.39 -1.81
N TRP A 34 10.33 5.88 -1.90
CA TRP A 34 10.67 4.59 -1.32
C TRP A 34 11.05 4.74 0.15
N SER A 35 10.55 3.86 1.02
CA SER A 35 10.81 3.88 2.47
C SER A 35 10.93 2.48 3.07
N TYR A 36 11.20 1.47 2.27
CA TYR A 36 11.31 0.07 2.70
C TYR A 36 10.10 -0.40 3.53
N GLY A 37 8.91 0.09 3.18
CA GLY A 37 7.65 -0.29 3.84
C GLY A 37 7.34 0.43 5.15
N ALA A 38 8.24 1.26 5.70
CA ALA A 38 7.96 2.03 6.91
C ALA A 38 7.21 3.33 6.59
N GLY A 39 6.26 3.71 7.45
CA GLY A 39 5.64 5.02 7.44
C GLY A 39 4.76 5.32 6.23
N SER A 40 3.59 4.71 6.10
CA SER A 40 2.68 5.00 4.99
C SER A 40 1.99 6.35 5.12
N ARG A 41 1.91 7.11 4.00
CA ARG A 41 1.07 8.31 3.83
C ARG A 41 -0.31 8.02 3.28
N VAL A 42 -0.56 6.77 2.92
CA VAL A 42 -1.86 6.27 2.48
C VAL A 42 -2.37 5.30 3.52
N LEU A 43 -3.50 5.61 4.12
CA LEU A 43 -4.14 4.74 5.09
C LEU A 43 -4.88 3.61 4.38
N VAL A 44 -4.49 2.37 4.66
CA VAL A 44 -5.21 1.19 4.19
C VAL A 44 -6.12 0.68 5.30
N MET A 45 -7.39 0.51 4.97
CA MET A 45 -8.44 0.10 5.88
C MET A 45 -9.16 -1.15 5.36
N VAL A 46 -9.66 -1.94 6.30
CA VAL A 46 -10.62 -3.01 6.02
C VAL A 46 -11.83 -2.78 6.89
N ASP A 47 -13.00 -2.62 6.26
CA ASP A 47 -14.29 -2.33 6.91
C ASP A 47 -14.24 -1.12 7.87
N ASP A 48 -13.67 -0.02 7.40
CA ASP A 48 -13.49 1.25 8.13
C ASP A 48 -12.49 1.23 9.28
N MET A 49 -11.67 0.19 9.41
CA MET A 49 -10.65 0.08 10.45
C MET A 49 -9.26 -0.03 9.86
N PRO A 50 -8.25 0.71 10.38
CA PRO A 50 -6.87 0.67 9.91
C PRO A 50 -6.28 -0.74 9.90
N LEU A 51 -5.61 -1.13 8.82
CA LEU A 51 -4.90 -2.40 8.71
C LEU A 51 -3.40 -2.15 8.44
N ILE A 52 -2.80 -1.40 9.34
CA ILE A 52 -1.37 -1.09 9.37
C ILE A 52 -0.77 -1.61 10.67
N SER A 53 0.50 -2.04 10.63
CA SER A 53 1.19 -2.44 11.84
C SER A 53 1.42 -1.26 12.78
N GLY A 54 1.34 -1.50 14.08
CA GLY A 54 1.46 -0.43 15.07
C GLY A 54 2.89 0.11 15.20
N ASP A 55 3.89 -0.72 14.95
CA ASP A 55 5.32 -0.43 15.07
C ASP A 55 5.86 0.36 13.86
N ALA A 56 5.74 -0.20 12.66
CA ALA A 56 6.31 0.39 11.45
C ALA A 56 5.31 1.18 10.60
N GLY A 57 4.01 1.16 10.91
CA GLY A 57 2.97 1.74 10.05
C GLY A 57 2.87 1.03 8.69
N GLN A 58 3.29 -0.23 8.61
CA GLN A 58 3.31 -1.04 7.40
C GLN A 58 1.95 -1.68 7.14
N VAL A 59 1.49 -1.62 5.88
CA VAL A 59 0.23 -2.24 5.48
C VAL A 59 0.33 -3.77 5.52
N GLN A 60 -0.62 -4.42 6.17
CA GLN A 60 -0.68 -5.89 6.29
C GLN A 60 -1.44 -6.53 5.10
N TRP A 61 -0.91 -6.34 3.87
CA TRP A 61 -1.55 -6.78 2.63
C TRP A 61 -1.89 -8.27 2.59
N LYS A 62 -1.02 -9.11 3.13
CA LYS A 62 -1.17 -10.57 3.12
C LYS A 62 -2.27 -11.05 4.08
N LEU A 63 -2.64 -10.24 5.07
CA LEU A 63 -3.77 -10.52 5.97
C LEU A 63 -5.13 -10.27 5.28
N ILE A 64 -5.19 -9.48 4.21
CA ILE A 64 -6.43 -9.15 3.50
C ILE A 64 -6.91 -10.36 2.70
N ALA A 65 -8.12 -10.83 3.03
CA ALA A 65 -8.75 -12.00 2.43
C ALA A 65 -9.26 -11.69 1.01
N THR A 66 -8.47 -12.02 -0.02
CA THR A 66 -8.81 -11.79 -1.44
C THR A 66 -10.11 -12.49 -1.85
N GLU A 67 -10.39 -13.66 -1.28
CA GLU A 67 -11.60 -14.44 -1.49
C GLU A 67 -12.89 -13.79 -0.94
N ASN A 68 -12.73 -12.82 -0.03
CA ASN A 68 -13.82 -12.16 0.70
C ASN A 68 -13.94 -10.65 0.40
N ILE A 69 -13.42 -10.16 -0.71
CA ILE A 69 -13.52 -8.75 -1.07
C ILE A 69 -14.80 -8.51 -1.89
N ASN A 70 -15.59 -7.51 -1.45
CA ASN A 70 -16.76 -7.06 -2.18
C ASN A 70 -16.46 -5.78 -2.98
N GLN A 71 -15.76 -4.81 -2.38
CA GLN A 71 -15.52 -3.50 -2.96
C GLN A 71 -14.20 -2.92 -2.46
N VAL A 72 -13.54 -2.13 -3.30
CA VAL A 72 -12.41 -1.29 -2.91
C VAL A 72 -12.74 0.16 -3.24
N GLU A 73 -12.57 1.03 -2.26
CA GLU A 73 -12.77 2.47 -2.37
C GLU A 73 -11.43 3.17 -2.25
N VAL A 74 -11.10 4.07 -3.18
CA VAL A 74 -9.88 4.89 -3.11
C VAL A 74 -10.27 6.35 -3.01
N ILE A 75 -9.90 6.98 -1.90
CA ILE A 75 -10.07 8.40 -1.64
C ILE A 75 -8.71 9.05 -1.83
N LYS A 76 -8.58 9.96 -2.78
CA LYS A 76 -7.33 10.63 -3.12
C LYS A 76 -7.25 12.00 -2.47
N GLY A 77 -6.04 12.40 -2.08
CA GLY A 77 -5.78 13.67 -1.38
C GLY A 77 -5.98 13.59 0.14
N ALA A 78 -5.67 14.68 0.84
CA ALA A 78 -5.67 14.74 2.30
C ALA A 78 -7.06 14.46 2.89
N SER A 79 -7.17 13.43 3.70
CA SER A 79 -8.42 12.92 4.28
C SER A 79 -8.32 12.72 5.80
N SER A 80 -7.31 13.34 6.44
CA SER A 80 -7.03 13.13 7.87
C SER A 80 -8.16 13.55 8.80
N VAL A 81 -9.09 14.41 8.39
CA VAL A 81 -10.23 14.81 9.25
C VAL A 81 -11.09 13.61 9.66
N LEU A 82 -11.46 12.74 8.73
CA LEU A 82 -12.27 11.55 9.07
C LEU A 82 -11.43 10.35 9.47
N TYR A 83 -10.21 10.23 8.92
CA TYR A 83 -9.42 9.00 8.99
C TYR A 83 -8.15 9.12 9.85
N GLY A 84 -7.75 10.32 10.24
CA GLY A 84 -6.61 10.57 11.14
C GLY A 84 -5.25 10.57 10.46
N SER A 85 -4.22 10.35 11.24
CA SER A 85 -2.83 10.19 10.82
C SER A 85 -2.71 9.11 9.74
N SER A 86 -1.69 9.19 8.89
CA SER A 86 -1.46 8.31 7.72
C SER A 86 -2.45 8.47 6.56
N ALA A 87 -3.52 9.29 6.68
CA ALA A 87 -4.42 9.64 5.57
C ALA A 87 -4.00 10.96 4.89
N LEU A 88 -2.70 11.26 4.84
CA LEU A 88 -2.14 12.50 4.31
C LEU A 88 -2.27 12.58 2.79
N ASN A 89 -2.06 11.45 2.07
CA ASN A 89 -2.20 11.36 0.61
C ASN A 89 -3.50 10.71 0.16
N GLY A 90 -4.20 10.06 1.07
CA GLY A 90 -5.46 9.41 0.78
C GLY A 90 -5.72 8.15 1.59
N VAL A 91 -6.80 7.46 1.22
CA VAL A 91 -7.27 6.24 1.89
C VAL A 91 -7.62 5.18 0.86
N ILE A 92 -7.25 3.95 1.13
CA ILE A 92 -7.73 2.75 0.43
C ILE A 92 -8.58 1.98 1.43
N ASN A 93 -9.90 1.91 1.21
CA ASN A 93 -10.81 1.19 2.08
C ASN A 93 -11.38 -0.04 1.36
N ILE A 94 -11.13 -1.21 1.93
CA ILE A 94 -11.53 -2.50 1.40
C ILE A 94 -12.75 -2.98 2.18
N ARG A 95 -13.84 -3.26 1.49
CA ARG A 95 -15.07 -3.77 2.06
C ARG A 95 -15.15 -5.27 1.90
N THR A 96 -15.36 -5.98 3.00
CA THR A 96 -15.57 -7.43 2.96
C THR A 96 -16.98 -7.79 2.50
N ALA A 97 -17.13 -8.98 1.93
CA ALA A 97 -18.39 -9.48 1.45
C ALA A 97 -19.29 -9.93 2.60
N PHE A 98 -20.60 -9.73 2.41
CA PHE A 98 -21.67 -10.31 3.20
C PHE A 98 -22.54 -11.19 2.32
N PRO A 99 -23.37 -12.11 2.87
CA PRO A 99 -24.33 -12.86 2.10
C PRO A 99 -25.21 -11.89 1.29
N SER A 100 -25.13 -11.94 -0.05
CA SER A 100 -25.94 -11.06 -0.88
C SER A 100 -27.38 -11.58 -0.96
N LYS A 101 -28.36 -10.67 -1.03
CA LYS A 101 -29.78 -11.05 -1.17
C LYS A 101 -30.00 -11.94 -2.39
N LYS A 102 -29.32 -11.67 -3.50
CA LYS A 102 -29.42 -12.45 -4.74
C LYS A 102 -28.90 -13.89 -4.59
N ASP A 103 -27.84 -14.08 -3.83
CA ASP A 103 -27.27 -15.41 -3.59
C ASP A 103 -28.12 -16.18 -2.56
N ILE A 104 -28.67 -15.50 -1.56
CA ILE A 104 -29.58 -16.06 -0.55
C ILE A 104 -30.93 -16.48 -1.20
N ASP A 105 -31.50 -15.66 -2.08
CA ASP A 105 -32.78 -15.94 -2.75
C ASP A 105 -32.69 -17.18 -3.65
N LYS A 106 -31.50 -17.54 -4.17
CA LYS A 106 -31.27 -18.75 -4.96
C LYS A 106 -31.23 -20.02 -4.10
N HIS A 107 -30.58 -19.95 -2.94
CA HIS A 107 -30.35 -21.09 -2.03
C HIS A 107 -30.54 -20.65 -0.56
N PRO A 108 -31.80 -20.38 -0.11
CA PRO A 108 -32.07 -19.75 1.19
C PRO A 108 -31.51 -20.52 2.40
N SER A 109 -31.44 -21.84 2.34
CA SER A 109 -31.01 -22.71 3.45
C SER A 109 -29.53 -23.10 3.40
N LEU A 110 -28.89 -23.02 2.23
CA LEU A 110 -27.51 -23.52 2.02
C LEU A 110 -26.47 -22.41 1.91
N GLY A 111 -26.89 -21.15 1.60
CA GLY A 111 -25.97 -20.09 1.27
C GLY A 111 -25.24 -20.33 -0.06
N TYR A 112 -24.04 -19.82 -0.21
CA TYR A 112 -23.20 -20.12 -1.36
C TYR A 112 -21.74 -20.32 -0.94
N THR A 113 -21.06 -21.18 -1.69
CA THR A 113 -19.64 -21.52 -1.48
C THR A 113 -18.84 -21.21 -2.74
N LYS A 114 -17.70 -20.55 -2.58
CA LYS A 114 -16.71 -20.39 -3.65
C LYS A 114 -15.46 -21.20 -3.31
N ILE A 115 -14.93 -21.87 -4.30
CA ILE A 115 -13.62 -22.55 -4.22
C ILE A 115 -12.82 -22.11 -5.44
N ASN A 116 -11.67 -21.50 -5.21
CA ASN A 116 -10.75 -21.11 -6.26
C ASN A 116 -9.45 -21.89 -6.08
N THR A 117 -8.99 -22.52 -7.13
CA THR A 117 -7.66 -23.14 -7.13
C THR A 117 -6.87 -22.62 -8.32
N HIS A 118 -5.58 -22.42 -8.12
CA HIS A 118 -4.70 -22.00 -9.17
C HIS A 118 -3.36 -22.70 -9.09
N TYR A 119 -2.78 -22.90 -10.27
CA TYR A 119 -1.44 -23.40 -10.46
C TYR A 119 -0.75 -22.55 -11.52
N GLY A 120 0.39 -21.99 -11.17
CA GLY A 120 1.15 -21.16 -12.07
C GLY A 120 2.62 -21.54 -12.12
N PHE A 121 3.28 -21.12 -13.18
CA PHE A 121 4.71 -21.24 -13.33
C PHE A 121 5.33 -19.96 -13.88
N ILE A 122 6.58 -19.76 -13.52
CA ILE A 122 7.40 -18.62 -13.90
C ILE A 122 8.22 -19.04 -15.13
N ASP A 123 8.14 -18.24 -16.20
CA ASP A 123 8.90 -18.49 -17.41
C ASP A 123 10.38 -18.14 -17.23
N PHE A 124 11.21 -18.53 -18.16
CA PHE A 124 12.60 -18.10 -18.17
C PHE A 124 12.67 -16.63 -18.61
N PRO A 125 13.49 -15.80 -17.92
CA PRO A 125 13.76 -14.44 -18.36
C PRO A 125 14.44 -14.45 -19.73
N GLN A 126 14.36 -13.33 -20.46
CA GLN A 126 15.02 -13.19 -21.77
C GLN A 126 16.55 -13.28 -21.64
N ARG A 127 17.10 -12.71 -20.58
CA ARG A 127 18.53 -12.75 -20.26
C ARG A 127 18.84 -13.97 -19.43
N SER A 128 19.67 -14.85 -19.95
CA SER A 128 20.00 -16.15 -19.33
C SER A 128 20.79 -16.03 -18.02
N SER A 129 21.54 -14.96 -17.83
CA SER A 129 22.28 -14.67 -16.61
C SER A 129 21.39 -14.52 -15.36
N LEU A 130 20.13 -14.12 -15.56
CA LEU A 130 19.14 -14.05 -14.48
C LEU A 130 18.68 -15.42 -13.97
N ILE A 131 19.01 -16.52 -14.68
CA ILE A 131 18.56 -17.88 -14.34
C ILE A 131 19.52 -18.46 -13.29
N TRP A 132 19.22 -18.29 -12.01
CA TRP A 132 19.97 -18.86 -10.90
C TRP A 132 19.50 -20.26 -10.49
N TRP A 133 18.34 -20.73 -11.02
CA TRP A 133 17.79 -22.06 -10.75
C TRP A 133 18.09 -23.03 -11.90
N ASN A 134 17.76 -24.30 -11.65
CA ASN A 134 17.97 -25.34 -12.67
C ASN A 134 17.16 -25.02 -13.95
N GLN A 135 17.88 -24.84 -15.07
CA GLN A 135 17.30 -24.50 -16.38
C GLN A 135 16.30 -25.55 -16.94
N TYR A 136 16.23 -26.75 -16.38
CA TYR A 136 15.26 -27.78 -16.78
C TYR A 136 13.98 -27.78 -15.93
N LYS A 137 13.91 -26.94 -14.89
CA LYS A 137 12.75 -26.87 -13.97
C LYS A 137 12.27 -25.43 -13.84
N ARG A 138 11.00 -25.19 -14.16
CA ARG A 138 10.36 -23.90 -13.91
C ARG A 138 10.01 -23.74 -12.45
N ARG A 139 10.10 -22.51 -11.96
CA ARG A 139 9.61 -22.14 -10.64
C ARG A 139 8.08 -22.12 -10.68
N VAL A 140 7.44 -22.59 -9.61
CA VAL A 140 5.97 -22.75 -9.56
C VAL A 140 5.37 -22.06 -8.35
N TYR A 141 4.13 -21.63 -8.52
CA TYR A 141 3.28 -21.20 -7.42
C TYR A 141 1.90 -21.85 -7.52
N LYS A 142 1.25 -22.05 -6.37
CA LYS A 142 -0.04 -22.71 -6.30
C LYS A 142 -0.83 -22.25 -5.08
N GLY A 143 -2.15 -22.27 -5.19
CA GLY A 143 -3.01 -21.90 -4.09
C GLY A 143 -4.40 -22.51 -4.19
N LEU A 144 -5.04 -22.54 -3.04
CA LEU A 144 -6.43 -22.90 -2.84
C LEU A 144 -7.08 -21.85 -1.97
N GLU A 145 -8.21 -21.33 -2.43
CA GLU A 145 -9.04 -20.37 -1.70
C GLU A 145 -10.43 -20.96 -1.51
N PHE A 146 -10.98 -20.73 -0.34
CA PHE A 146 -12.33 -21.15 0.02
C PHE A 146 -13.06 -19.95 0.65
N PHE A 147 -14.32 -19.77 0.27
CA PHE A 147 -15.21 -18.80 0.89
C PHE A 147 -16.63 -19.34 0.93
N HIS A 148 -17.27 -19.27 2.10
CA HIS A 148 -18.66 -19.63 2.30
C HIS A 148 -19.41 -18.46 2.95
N ALA A 149 -20.61 -18.15 2.46
CA ALA A 149 -21.49 -17.13 3.01
C ALA A 149 -22.91 -17.68 3.15
N GLN A 150 -23.46 -17.56 4.34
CA GLN A 150 -24.81 -18.07 4.67
C GLN A 150 -25.58 -17.08 5.56
N LYS A 151 -26.87 -17.02 5.35
CA LYS A 151 -27.78 -16.32 6.26
C LYS A 151 -28.60 -17.36 7.03
N LEU A 152 -28.50 -17.33 8.34
CA LEU A 152 -29.20 -18.18 9.29
C LEU A 152 -30.19 -17.29 10.07
N ASP A 153 -31.45 -17.21 9.62
CA ASP A 153 -32.46 -16.30 10.17
C ASP A 153 -31.98 -14.84 10.26
N ASN A 154 -31.64 -14.39 11.47
CA ASN A 154 -31.15 -13.05 11.75
C ASN A 154 -29.61 -12.96 11.87
N ILE A 155 -28.89 -14.05 11.55
CA ILE A 155 -27.44 -14.15 11.61
C ILE A 155 -26.88 -14.25 10.19
N ASN A 156 -25.94 -13.39 9.85
CA ASN A 156 -25.09 -13.47 8.68
C ASN A 156 -23.75 -14.11 9.07
N LEU A 157 -23.40 -15.21 8.42
CA LEU A 157 -22.14 -15.92 8.62
C LEU A 157 -21.31 -15.87 7.33
N THR A 158 -20.02 -15.54 7.45
CA THR A 158 -19.04 -15.81 6.40
C THR A 158 -17.83 -16.51 7.00
N ILE A 159 -17.26 -17.46 6.24
CA ILE A 159 -16.03 -18.17 6.58
C ILE A 159 -15.19 -18.25 5.33
N GLY A 160 -13.90 -18.01 5.43
CA GLY A 160 -12.99 -18.09 4.31
C GLY A 160 -11.60 -18.57 4.73
N GLY A 161 -10.83 -18.97 3.75
CA GLY A 161 -9.45 -19.36 3.97
C GLY A 161 -8.65 -19.49 2.68
N ASN A 162 -7.34 -19.42 2.81
CA ASN A 162 -6.39 -19.50 1.72
C ASN A 162 -5.15 -20.28 2.14
N VAL A 163 -4.70 -21.15 1.27
CA VAL A 163 -3.37 -21.78 1.36
C VAL A 163 -2.62 -21.46 0.07
N PHE A 164 -1.44 -20.87 0.18
CA PHE A 164 -0.65 -20.42 -0.95
C PHE A 164 0.83 -20.77 -0.75
N LYS A 165 1.46 -21.27 -1.80
CA LYS A 165 2.90 -21.53 -1.85
C LYS A 165 3.47 -20.97 -3.14
N ASP A 166 4.55 -20.21 -3.02
CA ASP A 166 5.32 -19.68 -4.14
C ASP A 166 6.81 -19.99 -3.93
N GLN A 167 7.43 -20.54 -4.96
CA GLN A 167 8.88 -20.77 -4.95
C GLN A 167 9.68 -19.49 -5.25
N GLY A 168 9.00 -18.39 -5.67
CA GLY A 168 9.62 -17.14 -6.03
C GLY A 168 10.51 -17.18 -7.29
N TYR A 169 10.71 -16.07 -7.94
CA TYR A 169 11.63 -15.92 -9.06
C TYR A 169 13.00 -15.40 -8.61
N ARG A 170 13.06 -14.63 -7.54
CA ARG A 170 14.32 -14.23 -6.90
C ARG A 170 14.78 -15.31 -5.93
N LYS A 171 16.10 -15.48 -5.82
CA LYS A 171 16.71 -16.48 -4.97
C LYS A 171 16.36 -16.21 -3.51
N GLY A 172 15.79 -17.22 -2.85
CA GLY A 172 15.36 -17.17 -1.46
C GLY A 172 14.03 -16.47 -1.17
N GLU A 173 13.47 -15.71 -2.09
CA GLU A 173 12.15 -15.09 -1.92
C GLU A 173 11.02 -16.11 -2.13
N VAL A 174 10.84 -16.98 -1.16
CA VAL A 174 9.77 -17.96 -1.13
C VAL A 174 8.60 -17.46 -0.29
N THR A 175 7.40 -17.97 -0.54
CA THR A 175 6.22 -17.70 0.29
C THR A 175 5.49 -19.00 0.61
N ASP A 176 5.27 -19.27 1.90
CA ASP A 176 4.31 -20.26 2.39
C ASP A 176 3.30 -19.50 3.27
N ARG A 177 2.03 -19.49 2.88
CA ARG A 177 0.98 -18.71 3.55
C ARG A 177 -0.25 -19.55 3.78
N LYS A 178 -0.79 -19.45 5.00
CA LYS A 178 -2.08 -19.99 5.40
C LYS A 178 -2.89 -18.87 6.03
N ARG A 179 -4.11 -18.67 5.57
CA ARG A 179 -5.00 -17.63 6.09
C ARG A 179 -6.37 -18.22 6.37
N PHE A 180 -6.97 -17.79 7.47
CA PHE A 180 -8.34 -18.08 7.83
C PHE A 180 -9.06 -16.77 8.19
N ASN A 181 -10.32 -16.63 7.80
CA ASN A 181 -11.14 -15.48 8.16
C ASN A 181 -12.59 -15.90 8.44
N PHE A 182 -13.25 -15.13 9.28
CA PHE A 182 -14.68 -15.30 9.55
C PHE A 182 -15.35 -13.95 9.84
N SER A 183 -16.67 -13.92 9.64
CA SER A 183 -17.51 -12.82 10.11
C SER A 183 -18.85 -13.40 10.58
N LEU A 184 -19.26 -12.97 11.77
CA LEU A 184 -20.57 -13.27 12.34
C LEU A 184 -21.25 -11.94 12.67
N GLU A 185 -22.41 -11.70 12.06
CA GLU A 185 -23.22 -10.51 12.30
C GLU A 185 -24.63 -10.93 12.67
N LYS A 186 -25.17 -10.36 13.72
CA LYS A 186 -26.55 -10.60 14.19
C LYS A 186 -27.35 -9.31 14.19
N GLN A 187 -28.55 -9.37 13.61
CA GLN A 187 -29.57 -8.35 13.80
C GLN A 187 -30.40 -8.72 15.04
N ASP A 188 -30.51 -7.79 15.99
CA ASP A 188 -31.28 -8.02 17.21
C ASP A 188 -32.78 -8.18 16.90
N GLU A 189 -33.42 -9.14 17.55
CA GLU A 189 -34.84 -9.45 17.33
C GLU A 189 -35.77 -8.52 18.10
N LYS A 190 -35.33 -8.04 19.26
CA LYS A 190 -36.13 -7.21 20.18
C LYS A 190 -35.90 -5.72 19.94
N ILE A 191 -34.66 -5.34 19.63
CA ILE A 191 -34.28 -3.94 19.41
C ILE A 191 -34.14 -3.69 17.92
N LYS A 192 -35.13 -3.03 17.35
CA LYS A 192 -35.16 -2.72 15.91
C LYS A 192 -33.95 -1.91 15.50
N ASN A 193 -33.30 -2.31 14.38
CA ASN A 193 -32.11 -1.68 13.79
C ASN A 193 -30.86 -1.70 14.67
N LEU A 194 -30.79 -2.59 15.67
CA LEU A 194 -29.56 -2.91 16.35
C LEU A 194 -28.89 -4.09 15.64
N ILE A 195 -27.62 -3.90 15.29
CA ILE A 195 -26.78 -4.90 14.63
C ILE A 195 -25.48 -4.97 15.44
N TYR A 196 -25.02 -6.15 15.73
CA TYR A 196 -23.73 -6.39 16.35
C TYR A 196 -23.04 -7.60 15.72
N GLY A 197 -21.76 -7.58 15.75
CA GLY A 197 -21.00 -8.65 15.11
C GLY A 197 -19.54 -8.68 15.54
N ILE A 198 -18.87 -9.71 15.05
CA ILE A 198 -17.44 -9.92 15.26
C ILE A 198 -16.84 -10.47 13.97
N LYS A 199 -15.68 -9.96 13.60
CA LYS A 199 -14.88 -10.44 12.46
C LYS A 199 -13.50 -10.86 12.97
N GLY A 200 -12.87 -11.78 12.27
CA GLY A 200 -11.52 -12.21 12.59
C GLY A 200 -10.77 -12.62 11.34
N ASN A 201 -9.48 -12.31 11.29
CA ASN A 201 -8.53 -12.79 10.28
C ASN A 201 -7.29 -13.31 10.99
N PHE A 202 -6.77 -14.42 10.51
CA PHE A 202 -5.58 -15.10 11.03
C PHE A 202 -4.68 -15.46 9.86
N LEU A 203 -3.43 -15.05 9.94
CA LEU A 203 -2.40 -15.29 8.93
C LEU A 203 -1.20 -15.97 9.59
N PHE A 204 -0.79 -17.09 9.01
CA PHE A 204 0.43 -17.82 9.34
C PHE A 204 1.26 -17.86 8.06
N GLN A 205 2.48 -17.35 8.11
CA GLN A 205 3.31 -17.26 6.91
C GLN A 205 4.80 -17.46 7.21
N SER A 206 5.52 -17.91 6.17
CA SER A 206 6.97 -17.81 6.09
C SER A 206 7.32 -17.23 4.74
N THR A 207 8.11 -16.13 4.74
CA THR A 207 8.46 -15.40 3.53
C THR A 207 9.92 -15.02 3.54
N GLY A 208 10.59 -15.17 2.38
CA GLY A 208 11.91 -14.61 2.16
C GLY A 208 11.82 -13.23 1.52
N SER A 209 12.72 -12.34 1.87
CA SER A 209 12.85 -11.01 1.27
C SER A 209 14.31 -10.57 1.16
N ALA A 210 14.59 -9.74 0.15
CA ALA A 210 15.87 -9.10 -0.06
C ALA A 210 15.70 -7.63 -0.40
N LEU A 211 16.70 -6.79 -0.06
CA LEU A 211 16.60 -5.36 -0.28
C LEU A 211 16.97 -4.96 -1.71
N ILE A 212 18.12 -5.41 -2.18
CA ILE A 212 18.69 -5.09 -3.50
C ILE A 212 19.33 -6.32 -4.13
N TRP A 213 19.57 -6.26 -5.43
CA TRP A 213 20.28 -7.31 -6.18
C TRP A 213 21.79 -7.33 -5.92
N ASP A 214 22.43 -8.47 -6.24
CA ASP A 214 23.88 -8.63 -6.28
C ASP A 214 24.51 -7.72 -7.36
N SER A 215 23.95 -7.78 -8.57
CA SER A 215 24.34 -6.94 -9.69
C SER A 215 23.21 -6.87 -10.71
N TYR A 216 23.29 -5.96 -11.66
CA TYR A 216 22.32 -5.93 -12.77
C TYR A 216 22.34 -7.23 -13.58
N GLU A 217 23.55 -7.82 -13.81
CA GLU A 217 23.70 -9.10 -14.50
C GLU A 217 23.01 -10.24 -13.75
N ASN A 218 23.10 -10.28 -12.42
CA ASN A 218 22.51 -11.25 -11.52
C ASN A 218 21.28 -10.72 -10.81
N GLY A 219 20.43 -9.94 -11.48
CA GLY A 219 19.35 -9.17 -10.87
C GLY A 219 18.27 -9.96 -10.09
N TYR A 220 18.29 -11.30 -10.15
CA TYR A 220 17.46 -12.18 -9.33
C TYR A 220 18.21 -12.84 -8.17
N ILE A 221 19.47 -12.54 -7.98
CA ILE A 221 20.25 -12.95 -6.81
C ILE A 221 20.34 -11.74 -5.87
N PRO A 222 20.05 -11.89 -4.58
CA PRO A 222 20.24 -10.84 -3.60
C PRO A 222 21.70 -10.50 -3.38
N LEU A 223 21.99 -9.25 -2.99
CA LEU A 223 23.35 -8.82 -2.60
C LEU A 223 23.92 -9.78 -1.55
N ASP A 224 25.17 -10.24 -1.79
CA ASP A 224 25.89 -11.21 -0.96
C ASP A 224 25.11 -12.50 -0.64
N ASP A 225 24.11 -12.85 -1.47
CA ASP A 225 23.20 -13.97 -1.22
C ASP A 225 22.50 -13.91 0.15
N LYS A 226 22.34 -12.67 0.69
CA LYS A 226 21.72 -12.43 2.00
C LYS A 226 20.22 -12.26 1.86
N ILE A 227 19.48 -13.06 2.60
CA ILE A 227 18.03 -13.12 2.59
C ILE A 227 17.56 -13.07 4.02
N THR A 228 16.57 -12.25 4.27
CA THR A 228 15.81 -12.27 5.53
C THR A 228 14.59 -13.16 5.38
N THR A 229 14.54 -14.23 6.15
CA THR A 229 13.35 -15.08 6.28
C THR A 229 12.52 -14.59 7.45
N THR A 230 11.27 -14.24 7.20
CA THR A 230 10.31 -13.85 8.23
C THR A 230 9.29 -14.97 8.42
N SER A 231 9.23 -15.57 9.60
CA SER A 231 8.14 -16.41 10.05
C SER A 231 7.17 -15.54 10.85
N GLY A 232 5.95 -15.36 10.34
CA GLY A 232 5.03 -14.36 10.88
C GLY A 232 3.66 -14.91 11.19
N ASP A 233 3.15 -14.56 12.39
CA ASP A 233 1.78 -14.78 12.82
C ASP A 233 1.11 -13.42 13.00
N VAL A 234 0.08 -13.16 12.20
CA VAL A 234 -0.68 -11.90 12.27
C VAL A 234 -2.16 -12.22 12.38
N PHE A 235 -2.81 -11.63 13.37
CA PHE A 235 -4.26 -11.79 13.48
C PHE A 235 -4.95 -10.53 13.97
N ASN A 236 -6.18 -10.33 13.54
CA ASN A 236 -7.07 -9.33 14.10
C ASN A 236 -8.42 -9.91 14.49
N VAL A 237 -9.02 -9.30 15.51
CA VAL A 237 -10.39 -9.56 15.96
C VAL A 237 -11.10 -8.23 16.10
N ASP A 238 -12.26 -8.09 15.44
CA ASP A 238 -12.96 -6.83 15.22
C ASP A 238 -14.42 -6.94 15.69
N PRO A 239 -14.74 -6.77 16.96
CA PRO A 239 -16.13 -6.61 17.41
C PRO A 239 -16.68 -5.24 17.04
N TYR A 240 -17.97 -5.18 16.67
CA TYR A 240 -18.65 -3.93 16.31
C TYR A 240 -20.12 -3.93 16.71
N VAL A 241 -20.66 -2.72 16.87
CA VAL A 241 -22.07 -2.49 17.12
C VAL A 241 -22.56 -1.31 16.27
N LYS A 242 -23.70 -1.46 15.63
CA LYS A 242 -24.39 -0.41 14.85
C LYS A 242 -25.82 -0.31 15.33
N TYR A 243 -26.27 0.89 15.65
CA TYR A 243 -27.62 1.15 16.11
C TYR A 243 -28.21 2.38 15.44
N THR A 244 -29.38 2.22 14.83
CA THR A 244 -30.10 3.33 14.19
C THR A 244 -31.44 3.55 14.86
N ILE A 245 -31.63 4.75 15.41
CA ILE A 245 -32.88 5.18 16.06
C ILE A 245 -33.35 6.52 15.46
N GLY A 246 -34.51 6.49 14.76
CA GLY A 246 -34.95 7.64 13.99
C GLY A 246 -33.88 8.12 13.02
N ASN A 247 -33.51 9.39 13.11
CA ASN A 247 -32.51 10.03 12.28
C ASN A 247 -31.08 9.98 12.87
N ASN A 248 -30.86 9.21 13.93
CA ASN A 248 -29.57 9.04 14.55
C ASN A 248 -29.01 7.65 14.25
N ARG A 249 -27.74 7.59 13.86
CA ARG A 249 -26.99 6.35 13.68
C ARG A 249 -25.77 6.37 14.57
N HIS A 250 -25.62 5.34 15.37
CA HIS A 250 -24.43 5.09 16.22
C HIS A 250 -23.66 3.91 15.65
N SER A 251 -22.35 4.03 15.56
CA SER A 251 -21.46 2.96 15.12
C SER A 251 -20.25 2.92 16.05
N LEU A 252 -19.99 1.76 16.61
CA LEU A 252 -18.79 1.48 17.40
C LEU A 252 -18.06 0.34 16.69
N ASN A 253 -16.85 0.62 16.21
CA ASN A 253 -15.96 -0.37 15.64
C ASN A 253 -14.74 -0.49 16.55
N THR A 254 -14.30 -1.71 16.79
CA THR A 254 -13.07 -1.97 17.58
C THR A 254 -12.21 -2.98 16.85
N ARG A 255 -10.90 -2.86 16.97
CA ARG A 255 -9.91 -3.81 16.45
C ARG A 255 -8.85 -4.12 17.47
N TYR A 256 -8.60 -5.38 17.68
CA TYR A 256 -7.35 -5.87 18.23
C TYR A 256 -6.54 -6.48 17.10
N LEU A 257 -5.36 -5.95 16.85
CA LEU A 257 -4.40 -6.49 15.87
C LEU A 257 -3.13 -6.90 16.61
N HIS A 258 -2.68 -8.13 16.39
CA HIS A 258 -1.44 -8.67 16.93
C HIS A 258 -0.55 -9.15 15.81
N LEU A 259 0.69 -8.75 15.84
CA LEU A 259 1.74 -9.12 14.90
C LEU A 259 2.92 -9.69 15.67
N ILE A 260 3.39 -10.85 15.23
CA ILE A 260 4.61 -11.52 15.69
C ILE A 260 5.42 -11.86 14.45
N ASN A 261 6.64 -11.38 14.36
CA ASN A 261 7.58 -11.75 13.32
C ASN A 261 8.86 -12.25 13.97
N ASP A 262 9.25 -13.46 13.62
CA ASP A 262 10.56 -14.02 13.92
C ASP A 262 11.39 -13.89 12.63
N ASN A 263 12.43 -13.07 12.66
CA ASN A 263 13.24 -12.71 11.51
C ASN A 263 14.63 -13.35 11.63
N GLU A 264 15.05 -14.05 10.58
CA GLU A 264 16.36 -14.66 10.46
C GLU A 264 17.02 -14.19 9.17
N THR A 265 18.11 -13.44 9.28
CA THR A 265 18.89 -13.00 8.13
C THR A 265 20.10 -13.93 7.98
N LYS A 266 20.25 -14.55 6.81
CA LYS A 266 21.35 -15.45 6.49
C LYS A 266 22.71 -14.76 6.71
N GLY A 267 23.53 -15.31 7.58
CA GLY A 267 24.87 -14.79 7.91
C GLY A 267 24.87 -13.62 8.90
N SER A 268 23.73 -13.30 9.52
CA SER A 268 23.63 -12.33 10.62
C SER A 268 23.36 -13.05 11.95
N GLU A 269 23.98 -12.59 13.01
CA GLU A 269 23.70 -13.03 14.38
C GLU A 269 22.70 -12.11 15.10
N THR A 270 22.19 -11.06 14.43
CA THR A 270 21.26 -10.12 15.01
C THR A 270 19.88 -10.76 15.16
N ASN A 271 19.21 -10.47 16.29
CA ASN A 271 17.84 -10.85 16.52
C ASN A 271 16.94 -9.66 16.17
N ASP A 272 16.34 -9.71 14.97
CA ASP A 272 15.47 -8.68 14.43
C ASP A 272 13.97 -9.01 14.67
N ASP A 273 13.66 -9.90 15.62
CA ASP A 273 12.30 -10.26 15.98
C ASP A 273 11.51 -9.04 16.44
N ASN A 274 10.28 -8.93 15.97
CA ASN A 274 9.39 -7.86 16.41
C ASN A 274 8.00 -8.36 16.77
N ARG A 275 7.44 -7.73 17.78
CA ARG A 275 6.08 -8.00 18.25
C ARG A 275 5.35 -6.70 18.46
N SER A 276 4.15 -6.58 17.92
CA SER A 276 3.30 -5.42 18.17
C SER A 276 1.84 -5.80 18.40
N ARG A 277 1.19 -5.00 19.27
CA ARG A 277 -0.23 -5.11 19.60
C ARG A 277 -0.85 -3.74 19.41
N LEU A 278 -1.91 -3.70 18.64
CA LEU A 278 -2.68 -2.48 18.40
C LEU A 278 -4.11 -2.68 18.87
N PHE A 279 -4.59 -1.75 19.67
CA PHE A 279 -5.98 -1.61 20.06
C PHE A 279 -6.54 -0.35 19.41
N TYR A 280 -7.55 -0.49 18.58
CA TYR A 280 -8.22 0.62 17.91
C TYR A 280 -9.70 0.63 18.23
N THR A 281 -10.24 1.81 18.48
CA THR A 281 -11.66 2.02 18.72
C THR A 281 -12.11 3.28 17.97
N ASP A 282 -13.18 3.19 17.21
CA ASP A 282 -13.85 4.31 16.55
C ASP A 282 -15.32 4.30 16.93
N TYR A 283 -15.76 5.34 17.63
CA TYR A 283 -17.15 5.60 17.88
C TYR A 283 -17.61 6.78 17.03
N GLN A 284 -18.66 6.57 16.24
CA GLN A 284 -19.21 7.57 15.36
C GLN A 284 -20.71 7.74 15.58
N TRP A 285 -21.15 8.96 15.76
CA TRP A 285 -22.54 9.36 15.76
C TRP A 285 -22.84 10.19 14.53
N GLN A 286 -23.93 9.84 13.83
CA GLN A 286 -24.44 10.56 12.67
C GLN A 286 -25.87 10.99 12.95
N LYS A 287 -26.19 12.26 12.66
CA LYS A 287 -27.57 12.79 12.75
C LYS A 287 -27.98 13.44 11.44
N ARG A 288 -29.09 12.96 10.89
CA ARG A 288 -29.67 13.51 9.67
C ARG A 288 -30.84 14.44 10.00
N PHE A 289 -30.77 15.65 9.50
CA PHE A 289 -31.85 16.65 9.56
C PHE A 289 -32.51 16.72 8.19
N GLU A 290 -33.52 15.90 7.96
CA GLU A 290 -34.12 15.70 6.64
C GLU A 290 -34.72 16.99 6.06
N LYS A 291 -35.46 17.79 6.90
CA LYS A 291 -36.08 19.03 6.46
C LYS A 291 -35.14 20.05 5.85
N ILE A 292 -33.91 20.01 6.26
CA ILE A 292 -32.87 20.97 5.81
C ILE A 292 -31.74 20.26 5.02
N ASN A 293 -31.87 18.96 4.72
CA ASN A 293 -30.86 18.17 4.02
C ASN A 293 -29.45 18.33 4.61
N LEU A 294 -29.33 18.22 5.94
CA LEU A 294 -28.10 18.34 6.68
C LEU A 294 -27.75 17.00 7.35
N LEU A 295 -26.53 16.54 7.19
CA LEU A 295 -25.95 15.42 7.92
C LEU A 295 -24.80 15.94 8.79
N ILE A 296 -24.82 15.63 10.06
CA ILE A 296 -23.71 15.85 10.99
C ILE A 296 -23.13 14.49 11.36
N THR A 297 -21.82 14.36 11.22
CA THR A 297 -21.06 13.19 11.65
C THR A 297 -20.05 13.65 12.70
N THR A 298 -20.11 13.10 13.91
CA THR A 298 -19.16 13.39 15.00
C THR A 298 -18.68 12.09 15.58
N GLY A 299 -17.41 12.01 15.93
CA GLY A 299 -16.85 10.79 16.49
C GLY A 299 -15.53 10.98 17.20
N THR A 300 -15.07 9.92 17.83
CA THR A 300 -13.79 9.84 18.51
C THR A 300 -13.08 8.55 18.11
N THR A 301 -11.78 8.64 17.86
CA THR A 301 -10.92 7.46 17.68
C THR A 301 -9.89 7.37 18.79
N ASN A 302 -9.62 6.16 19.23
CA ASN A 302 -8.56 5.87 20.20
C ASN A 302 -7.73 4.71 19.64
N GLU A 303 -6.42 4.90 19.60
CA GLU A 303 -5.45 3.89 19.18
C GLU A 303 -4.38 3.78 20.26
N ILE A 304 -4.09 2.56 20.69
CA ILE A 304 -3.03 2.25 21.63
C ILE A 304 -2.19 1.13 21.02
N VAL A 305 -0.88 1.34 20.96
CA VAL A 305 0.08 0.40 20.41
C VAL A 305 1.13 0.07 21.45
N TYR A 306 1.45 -1.21 21.56
CA TYR A 306 2.61 -1.71 22.30
C TYR A 306 3.50 -2.45 21.31
N ALA A 307 4.77 -2.06 21.22
CA ALA A 307 5.75 -2.71 20.37
C ALA A 307 6.98 -3.08 21.19
N GLN A 308 7.55 -4.23 20.86
CA GLN A 308 8.78 -4.74 21.47
C GLN A 308 9.66 -5.33 20.39
N SER A 309 10.87 -4.81 20.28
CA SER A 309 11.92 -5.36 19.42
C SER A 309 13.27 -4.80 19.82
N LYS A 310 14.34 -5.57 19.61
CA LYS A 310 15.71 -5.06 19.76
C LYS A 310 16.04 -4.00 18.69
N ILE A 311 15.49 -4.14 17.47
CA ILE A 311 15.69 -3.16 16.40
C ILE A 311 15.02 -1.81 16.68
N PHE A 312 14.08 -1.74 17.62
CA PHE A 312 13.43 -0.50 18.07
C PHE A 312 13.95 -0.06 19.46
N GLN A 313 15.13 -0.55 19.85
CA GLN A 313 15.76 -0.23 21.13
C GLN A 313 14.85 -0.54 22.34
N GLY A 314 14.20 -1.73 22.34
CA GLY A 314 13.45 -2.23 23.48
C GLY A 314 11.94 -2.17 23.33
N LYS A 315 11.27 -1.71 24.40
CA LYS A 315 9.81 -1.63 24.50
C LYS A 315 9.33 -0.19 24.36
N ASN A 316 8.43 0.01 23.44
CA ASN A 316 7.82 1.31 23.16
C ASN A 316 6.29 1.18 23.20
N SER A 317 5.62 2.23 23.66
CA SER A 317 4.17 2.34 23.57
C SER A 317 3.75 3.68 22.95
N ARG A 318 2.68 3.64 22.16
CA ARG A 318 2.13 4.82 21.49
C ARG A 318 0.64 4.91 21.75
N SER A 319 0.15 6.10 22.04
CA SER A 319 -1.28 6.36 22.07
C SER A 319 -1.65 7.50 21.12
N ASN A 320 -2.84 7.39 20.55
CA ASN A 320 -3.38 8.39 19.63
C ASN A 320 -4.87 8.56 19.87
N HIS A 321 -5.29 9.73 20.33
CA HIS A 321 -6.66 10.05 20.71
C HIS A 321 -7.18 11.20 19.87
N SER A 322 -8.40 11.11 19.36
CA SER A 322 -8.94 12.18 18.56
C SER A 322 -10.43 12.42 18.78
N LEU A 323 -10.82 13.65 18.47
CA LEU A 323 -12.22 14.07 18.31
C LEU A 323 -12.37 14.69 16.91
N TYR A 324 -13.41 14.29 16.18
CA TYR A 324 -13.68 14.83 14.85
C TYR A 324 -15.16 15.14 14.64
N SER A 325 -15.43 16.09 13.75
CA SER A 325 -16.78 16.41 13.31
C SER A 325 -16.78 16.83 11.85
N GLN A 326 -17.79 16.42 11.11
CA GLN A 326 -18.04 16.82 9.73
C GLN A 326 -19.50 17.17 9.54
N ILE A 327 -19.75 18.19 8.73
CA ILE A 327 -21.06 18.65 8.30
C ILE A 327 -21.15 18.49 6.80
N ASP A 328 -22.22 17.81 6.34
CA ASP A 328 -22.55 17.67 4.93
C ASP A 328 -23.92 18.28 4.67
N LYS A 329 -23.99 19.28 3.78
CA LYS A 329 -25.20 20.06 3.47
C LYS A 329 -25.50 19.99 1.98
N LYS A 330 -26.72 19.59 1.64
CA LYS A 330 -27.21 19.64 0.26
C LYS A 330 -28.13 20.84 0.06
N LEU A 331 -27.76 21.70 -0.90
CA LEU A 331 -28.49 22.90 -1.33
C LEU A 331 -28.87 22.76 -2.80
N GLY A 332 -30.01 22.14 -3.08
CA GLY A 332 -30.41 21.84 -4.46
C GLY A 332 -29.38 20.97 -5.18
N LYS A 333 -28.70 21.54 -6.18
CA LYS A 333 -27.65 20.90 -6.96
C LYS A 333 -26.25 20.99 -6.34
N LEU A 334 -26.08 21.77 -5.28
CA LEU A 334 -24.81 21.99 -4.58
C LEU A 334 -24.74 21.15 -3.31
N ASN A 335 -23.67 20.37 -3.16
CA ASN A 335 -23.30 19.70 -1.91
C ASN A 335 -22.07 20.38 -1.34
N ILE A 336 -22.11 20.71 -0.05
CA ILE A 336 -21.03 21.35 0.70
C ILE A 336 -20.65 20.41 1.84
N SER A 337 -19.38 20.18 2.04
CA SER A 337 -18.85 19.49 3.22
C SER A 337 -17.80 20.34 3.92
N ALA A 338 -17.81 20.32 5.24
CA ALA A 338 -16.77 20.96 6.07
C ALA A 338 -16.53 20.09 7.30
N GLY A 339 -15.28 19.97 7.72
CA GLY A 339 -14.93 19.14 8.86
C GLY A 339 -13.68 19.62 9.57
N ALA A 340 -13.58 19.21 10.83
CA ALA A 340 -12.44 19.47 11.70
C ALA A 340 -12.12 18.22 12.53
N ARG A 341 -10.85 18.01 12.83
CA ARG A 341 -10.36 16.99 13.76
C ARG A 341 -9.29 17.60 14.64
N TYR A 342 -9.29 17.23 15.89
CA TYR A 342 -8.20 17.45 16.83
C TYR A 342 -7.66 16.12 17.28
N GLU A 343 -6.36 15.92 17.21
CA GLU A 343 -5.71 14.66 17.52
C GLU A 343 -4.53 14.91 18.45
N TYR A 344 -4.43 14.09 19.50
CA TYR A 344 -3.35 14.06 20.46
C TYR A 344 -2.61 12.74 20.34
N PHE A 345 -1.31 12.81 20.13
CA PHE A 345 -0.39 11.70 19.99
C PHE A 345 0.60 11.71 21.13
N SER A 346 0.92 10.55 21.69
CA SER A 346 2.04 10.37 22.59
C SER A 346 2.78 9.06 22.29
N LEU A 347 4.07 9.08 22.54
CA LEU A 347 4.98 7.96 22.44
C LEU A 347 5.82 7.88 23.70
N ASP A 348 5.86 6.71 24.32
CA ASP A 348 6.62 6.42 25.53
C ASP A 348 7.59 5.26 25.25
N SER A 349 8.85 5.38 25.71
CA SER A 349 9.89 4.35 25.68
C SER A 349 10.31 3.95 27.07
N GLU A 350 10.44 2.64 27.33
CA GLU A 350 10.95 2.16 28.64
C GLU A 350 12.45 2.45 28.81
N ASP A 351 13.20 2.29 27.75
CA ASP A 351 14.67 2.42 27.80
C ASP A 351 15.16 3.86 27.52
N GLY A 352 14.24 4.73 27.04
CA GLY A 352 14.56 6.09 26.61
C GLY A 352 15.36 6.14 25.30
N HIS A 353 15.44 7.31 24.69
CA HIS A 353 16.21 7.55 23.48
C HIS A 353 17.08 8.78 23.66
N GLU A 354 18.35 8.71 23.27
CA GLU A 354 19.25 9.84 23.33
C GLU A 354 18.99 10.83 22.21
N ILE A 355 18.70 12.10 22.58
CA ILE A 355 18.48 13.21 21.67
C ILE A 355 19.33 14.38 22.18
N ASN A 356 20.31 14.82 21.40
CA ASN A 356 21.20 15.94 21.74
C ASN A 356 21.90 15.82 23.12
N GLY A 357 22.17 14.59 23.58
CA GLY A 357 22.80 14.30 24.87
C GLY A 357 21.81 14.19 26.04
N ASP A 358 20.51 14.34 25.81
CA ASP A 358 19.46 14.11 26.79
C ASP A 358 18.70 12.80 26.51
N THR A 359 18.43 11.99 27.52
CA THR A 359 17.61 10.79 27.38
C THR A 359 16.15 11.14 27.47
N ILE A 360 15.40 10.97 26.38
CA ILE A 360 13.98 11.27 26.27
C ILE A 360 13.17 9.99 26.36
N TYR A 361 12.25 9.93 27.32
CA TYR A 361 11.35 8.80 27.56
C TYR A 361 9.93 9.05 27.06
N HIS A 362 9.57 10.30 26.80
CA HIS A 362 8.22 10.71 26.43
C HIS A 362 8.23 11.79 25.36
N PHE A 363 7.44 11.57 24.33
CA PHE A 363 7.16 12.54 23.28
C PHE A 363 5.66 12.71 23.12
N ALA A 364 5.16 13.95 23.01
CA ALA A 364 3.76 14.22 22.77
C ALA A 364 3.55 15.40 21.81
N GLU A 365 2.53 15.29 20.97
CA GLU A 365 2.17 16.33 20.01
C GLU A 365 0.66 16.35 19.76
N ALA A 366 0.10 17.54 19.49
CA ALA A 366 -1.31 17.72 19.15
C ALA A 366 -1.46 18.41 17.79
N LYS A 367 -2.42 17.95 16.96
CA LYS A 367 -2.66 18.47 15.60
C LYS A 367 -4.14 18.76 15.37
N PRO A 368 -4.54 20.02 15.18
CA PRO A 368 -5.80 20.39 14.55
C PRO A 368 -5.68 20.30 13.03
N VAL A 369 -6.69 19.75 12.36
CA VAL A 369 -6.79 19.74 10.89
C VAL A 369 -8.20 20.02 10.44
N PHE A 370 -8.31 20.63 9.26
CA PHE A 370 -9.56 21.07 8.66
C PHE A 370 -9.68 20.56 7.23
N ARG A 371 -10.93 20.43 6.77
CA ARG A 371 -11.23 20.16 5.36
C ARG A 371 -12.49 20.87 4.91
N GLY A 372 -12.56 21.16 3.61
CA GLY A 372 -13.74 21.66 2.95
C GLY A 372 -13.90 21.03 1.56
N GLY A 373 -15.14 20.88 1.11
CA GLY A 373 -15.42 20.31 -0.21
C GLY A 373 -16.71 20.85 -0.77
N LEU A 374 -16.74 20.98 -2.09
CA LEU A 374 -17.91 21.42 -2.87
C LEU A 374 -18.11 20.40 -4.01
N ASN A 375 -19.35 20.05 -4.27
CA ASN A 375 -19.73 19.28 -5.44
C ASN A 375 -21.00 19.91 -6.03
N TYR A 376 -20.91 20.39 -7.26
CA TYR A 376 -22.00 21.07 -7.95
C TYR A 376 -22.40 20.32 -9.22
N GLN A 377 -23.67 19.94 -9.32
CA GLN A 377 -24.23 19.34 -10.51
C GLN A 377 -24.61 20.43 -11.51
N ILE A 378 -23.78 20.67 -12.53
CA ILE A 378 -24.01 21.67 -13.58
C ILE A 378 -25.17 21.23 -14.46
N ALA A 379 -25.11 19.99 -14.95
CA ALA A 379 -26.12 19.39 -15.83
C ALA A 379 -26.37 17.94 -15.39
N GLU A 380 -27.34 17.27 -16.01
CA GLU A 380 -27.56 15.84 -15.81
C GLU A 380 -26.30 15.06 -16.19
N GLY A 381 -25.75 14.31 -15.24
CA GLY A 381 -24.51 13.56 -15.42
C GLY A 381 -23.21 14.38 -15.41
N THR A 382 -23.26 15.71 -15.22
CA THR A 382 -22.08 16.60 -15.19
C THR A 382 -21.89 17.23 -13.83
N PHE A 383 -20.73 16.99 -13.22
CA PHE A 383 -20.40 17.48 -11.88
C PHE A 383 -19.03 18.17 -11.88
N ILE A 384 -18.99 19.36 -11.27
CA ILE A 384 -17.74 20.00 -10.86
C ILE A 384 -17.57 19.76 -9.37
N ARG A 385 -16.34 19.38 -8.97
CA ARG A 385 -15.96 19.26 -7.57
C ARG A 385 -14.74 20.10 -7.28
N SER A 386 -14.68 20.61 -6.05
CA SER A 386 -13.48 21.20 -5.50
C SER A 386 -13.33 20.74 -4.07
N SER A 387 -12.12 20.46 -3.66
CA SER A 387 -11.82 20.10 -2.28
C SER A 387 -10.49 20.72 -1.83
N TRP A 388 -10.41 21.00 -0.56
CA TRP A 388 -9.22 21.38 0.15
C TRP A 388 -9.20 20.65 1.49
N GLY A 389 -8.05 20.12 1.90
CA GLY A 389 -7.92 19.46 3.18
C GLY A 389 -6.48 19.49 3.68
N GLN A 390 -6.35 19.58 4.98
CA GLN A 390 -5.09 19.39 5.68
C GLN A 390 -4.92 17.93 6.08
N GLY A 391 -3.68 17.52 6.18
CA GLY A 391 -3.28 16.21 6.68
C GLY A 391 -1.98 16.30 7.46
N TYR A 392 -1.71 15.27 8.22
CA TYR A 392 -0.48 15.10 8.98
C TYR A 392 -0.16 13.63 9.11
N ARG A 393 1.09 13.34 9.46
CA ARG A 393 1.54 11.99 9.81
C ARG A 393 2.58 12.07 10.92
N PHE A 394 2.33 11.35 12.00
CA PHE A 394 3.34 11.12 13.03
C PHE A 394 4.35 10.07 12.52
N PRO A 395 5.64 10.20 12.87
CA PRO A 395 6.62 9.16 12.58
C PRO A 395 6.21 7.83 13.24
N SER A 396 6.46 6.73 12.56
CA SER A 396 6.34 5.39 13.14
C SER A 396 7.52 5.11 14.08
N MET A 397 7.39 4.10 14.95
CA MET A 397 8.49 3.66 15.80
C MET A 397 9.69 3.20 14.96
N ALA A 398 9.43 2.52 13.83
CA ALA A 398 10.49 2.12 12.92
C ALA A 398 11.26 3.31 12.33
N GLU A 399 10.57 4.37 11.92
CA GLU A 399 11.24 5.56 11.36
C GLU A 399 12.08 6.30 12.40
N LEU A 400 11.67 6.28 13.68
CA LEU A 400 12.40 6.92 14.77
C LEU A 400 13.58 6.09 15.26
N PHE A 401 13.39 4.78 15.46
CA PHE A 401 14.24 4.00 16.35
C PHE A 401 14.90 2.79 15.70
N VAL A 402 14.52 2.43 14.45
CA VAL A 402 15.07 1.23 13.83
C VAL A 402 16.58 1.31 13.68
N THR A 403 17.25 0.30 14.23
CA THR A 403 18.68 0.03 14.04
C THR A 403 18.80 -1.42 13.61
N THR A 404 19.12 -1.65 12.36
CA THR A 404 19.27 -3.00 11.81
C THR A 404 20.21 -2.98 10.61
N ASN A 405 20.68 -4.15 10.23
CA ASN A 405 21.50 -4.35 9.05
C ASN A 405 20.75 -5.26 8.08
N VAL A 406 20.44 -4.75 6.89
CA VAL A 406 19.75 -5.49 5.83
C VAL A 406 20.70 -5.66 4.65
N SER A 407 21.21 -6.87 4.43
CA SER A 407 22.22 -7.16 3.37
C SER A 407 23.45 -6.25 3.45
N ASP A 408 24.03 -6.13 4.65
CA ASP A 408 25.17 -5.24 5.00
C ASP A 408 24.92 -3.74 4.86
N ILE A 409 23.71 -3.34 4.50
CA ILE A 409 23.29 -1.95 4.49
C ILE A 409 22.65 -1.62 5.84
N GLU A 410 23.25 -0.70 6.56
CA GLU A 410 22.75 -0.27 7.86
C GLU A 410 21.55 0.66 7.73
N ILE A 411 20.59 0.53 8.65
CA ILE A 411 19.49 1.49 8.81
C ILE A 411 19.70 2.18 10.14
N PHE A 412 19.87 3.50 10.08
CA PHE A 412 20.18 4.35 11.22
C PHE A 412 18.93 4.96 11.83
N PRO A 413 18.81 5.01 13.16
CA PRO A 413 17.70 5.66 13.86
C PRO A 413 17.76 7.18 13.70
N ASN A 414 16.58 7.81 13.79
CA ASN A 414 16.47 9.26 13.87
C ASN A 414 15.40 9.68 14.89
N PRO A 415 15.71 9.70 16.19
CA PRO A 415 14.77 10.12 17.22
C PRO A 415 14.39 11.61 17.16
N GLU A 416 15.10 12.43 16.40
CA GLU A 416 14.80 13.85 16.15
C GLU A 416 13.74 14.08 15.04
N LEU A 417 13.26 12.99 14.42
CA LEU A 417 12.32 13.06 13.31
C LEU A 417 11.01 13.71 13.74
N ARG A 418 10.60 14.76 13.01
CA ARG A 418 9.38 15.52 13.31
C ARG A 418 8.21 15.03 12.47
N SER A 419 7.00 15.23 12.99
CA SER A 419 5.77 14.97 12.25
C SER A 419 5.71 15.79 10.97
N GLU A 420 5.41 15.13 9.86
CA GLU A 420 5.10 15.84 8.63
C GLU A 420 3.65 16.30 8.62
N LYS A 421 3.42 17.43 8.00
CA LYS A 421 2.10 18.04 7.79
C LYS A 421 1.99 18.56 6.37
N GLY A 422 0.78 18.67 5.88
CA GLY A 422 0.56 19.19 4.56
C GLY A 422 -0.89 19.51 4.30
N TRP A 423 -1.14 19.96 3.10
CA TRP A 423 -2.49 20.16 2.59
C TRP A 423 -2.57 19.75 1.13
N SER A 424 -3.76 19.35 0.70
CA SER A 424 -4.05 19.11 -0.70
C SER A 424 -5.26 19.92 -1.15
N SER A 425 -5.25 20.33 -2.41
CA SER A 425 -6.38 20.94 -3.09
C SER A 425 -6.61 20.27 -4.44
N GLU A 426 -7.85 20.13 -4.81
CA GLU A 426 -8.27 19.54 -6.07
C GLU A 426 -9.43 20.32 -6.66
N ILE A 427 -9.42 20.46 -7.99
CA ILE A 427 -10.59 20.81 -8.80
C ILE A 427 -10.79 19.72 -9.86
N GLY A 428 -12.02 19.25 -10.04
CA GLY A 428 -12.29 18.17 -10.97
C GLY A 428 -13.65 18.30 -11.66
N LEU A 429 -13.71 17.74 -12.86
CA LEU A 429 -14.92 17.59 -13.67
C LEU A 429 -15.20 16.12 -13.88
N LYS A 430 -16.40 15.67 -13.49
CA LYS A 430 -16.87 14.31 -13.75
C LYS A 430 -18.06 14.37 -14.69
N GLN A 431 -17.95 13.65 -15.81
CA GLN A 431 -18.95 13.59 -16.85
C GLN A 431 -19.43 12.16 -17.06
N ALA A 432 -20.73 11.92 -16.92
CA ALA A 432 -21.37 10.71 -17.42
C ALA A 432 -21.55 10.82 -18.93
N VAL A 433 -21.18 9.78 -19.66
CA VAL A 433 -21.32 9.68 -21.11
C VAL A 433 -22.08 8.42 -21.44
N GLN A 434 -23.12 8.55 -22.25
CA GLN A 434 -23.85 7.41 -22.80
C GLN A 434 -23.83 7.47 -24.32
N PHE A 435 -23.35 6.39 -24.92
CA PHE A 435 -23.36 6.22 -26.36
C PHE A 435 -24.03 4.88 -26.72
N GLY A 436 -25.23 4.92 -27.20
CA GLY A 436 -26.04 3.72 -27.42
C GLY A 436 -26.24 2.93 -26.12
N ARG A 437 -25.76 1.70 -26.09
CA ARG A 437 -25.81 0.79 -24.91
C ARG A 437 -24.56 0.85 -24.02
N PHE A 438 -23.67 1.77 -24.33
CA PHE A 438 -22.43 1.98 -23.59
C PHE A 438 -22.59 3.16 -22.62
N ARG A 439 -22.19 2.95 -21.36
CA ARG A 439 -22.19 3.97 -20.31
C ARG A 439 -20.80 4.10 -19.72
N SER A 440 -20.34 5.32 -19.55
CA SER A 440 -19.01 5.64 -19.05
C SER A 440 -19.06 6.86 -18.14
N PHE A 441 -18.11 6.94 -17.23
CA PHE A 441 -17.73 8.16 -16.53
C PHE A 441 -16.32 8.56 -16.95
N ILE A 442 -16.18 9.81 -17.34
CA ILE A 442 -14.88 10.48 -17.56
C ILE A 442 -14.68 11.41 -16.37
N ASP A 443 -13.55 11.33 -15.71
CA ASP A 443 -13.18 12.16 -14.57
C ASP A 443 -11.81 12.79 -14.84
N ILE A 444 -11.76 14.13 -14.86
CA ILE A 444 -10.53 14.90 -15.03
C ILE A 444 -10.35 15.74 -13.78
N ALA A 445 -9.18 15.70 -13.17
CA ALA A 445 -8.85 16.47 -11.98
C ALA A 445 -7.47 17.09 -12.08
N ALA A 446 -7.36 18.37 -11.71
CA ALA A 446 -6.10 19.02 -11.42
C ALA A 446 -5.93 19.09 -9.91
N PHE A 447 -4.73 18.80 -9.42
CA PHE A 447 -4.43 18.74 -7.98
C PHE A 447 -3.09 19.37 -7.64
N ILE A 448 -2.99 19.82 -6.40
CA ILE A 448 -1.76 20.28 -5.77
C ILE A 448 -1.72 19.76 -4.33
N MET A 449 -0.56 19.27 -3.91
CA MET A 449 -0.27 18.83 -2.55
C MET A 449 1.01 19.50 -2.10
N ARG A 450 1.02 20.09 -0.91
CA ARG A 450 2.21 20.67 -0.29
C ARG A 450 2.46 20.03 1.06
N TYR A 451 3.72 19.80 1.35
CA TYR A 451 4.18 19.23 2.61
C TYR A 451 5.18 20.16 3.27
N ASP A 452 5.08 20.29 4.58
CA ASP A 452 6.11 20.82 5.46
C ASP A 452 6.76 19.66 6.21
N ASP A 453 8.08 19.70 6.38
CA ASP A 453 8.85 18.65 7.06
C ASP A 453 8.62 17.25 6.47
N MET A 454 8.55 17.13 5.12
CA MET A 454 8.34 15.84 4.45
C MET A 454 9.37 14.83 4.88
N MET A 455 8.94 13.65 5.35
CA MET A 455 9.83 12.58 5.76
C MET A 455 10.24 11.73 4.54
N GLU A 456 11.53 11.54 4.33
CA GLU A 456 12.08 10.70 3.26
C GLU A 456 13.09 9.72 3.85
N PHE A 457 13.16 8.53 3.25
CA PHE A 457 14.15 7.51 3.55
C PHE A 457 15.33 7.72 2.60
N THR A 458 16.43 8.26 3.11
CA THR A 458 17.55 8.75 2.32
C THR A 458 18.81 7.96 2.65
N PHE A 459 19.55 7.59 1.62
CA PHE A 459 20.84 6.94 1.76
C PHE A 459 21.96 7.99 1.92
N GLY A 460 22.92 7.74 2.80
CA GLY A 460 24.02 8.64 3.08
C GLY A 460 25.06 8.06 4.03
N GLN A 461 26.09 8.85 4.36
CA GLN A 461 27.09 8.52 5.36
C GLN A 461 26.60 8.97 6.74
N TRP A 462 25.98 8.06 7.48
CA TRP A 462 25.36 8.37 8.77
C TRP A 462 26.17 7.87 9.97
N GLY A 463 27.06 6.88 9.75
CA GLY A 463 27.91 6.26 10.77
C GLY A 463 29.40 6.35 10.47
N GLU A 464 30.21 5.96 11.45
CA GLU A 464 31.66 5.83 11.31
C GLU A 464 31.98 4.59 10.47
N PRO A 465 32.97 4.66 9.54
CA PRO A 465 33.51 3.46 8.91
C PRO A 465 34.16 2.55 9.94
N GLU A 466 33.69 1.31 10.06
CA GLU A 466 34.29 0.31 10.94
C GLU A 466 35.17 -0.63 10.13
N PHE A 467 36.27 -1.08 10.75
CA PHE A 467 37.25 -1.98 10.15
C PHE A 467 37.42 -3.23 11.01
N ASP A 468 37.53 -4.38 10.39
CA ASP A 468 37.83 -5.64 11.06
C ASP A 468 39.31 -5.69 11.50
N GLU A 469 39.71 -6.77 12.21
CA GLU A 469 41.08 -6.98 12.68
C GLU A 469 42.11 -7.06 11.54
N ASN A 470 41.69 -7.30 10.30
CA ASN A 470 42.51 -7.38 9.11
C ASN A 470 42.55 -6.05 8.32
N GLY A 471 41.82 -5.02 8.80
CA GLY A 471 41.72 -3.72 8.15
C GLY A 471 40.69 -3.67 6.99
N ASN A 472 39.81 -4.67 6.85
CA ASN A 472 38.73 -4.64 5.88
C ASN A 472 37.55 -3.90 6.48
N VAL A 473 36.75 -3.22 5.64
CA VAL A 473 35.54 -2.53 6.07
C VAL A 473 34.46 -3.53 6.51
N SER A 474 33.94 -3.38 7.72
CA SER A 474 33.01 -4.30 8.33
C SER A 474 31.53 -3.81 8.27
N ASN A 475 31.29 -2.51 8.04
CA ASN A 475 29.97 -1.89 8.10
C ASN A 475 29.59 -1.03 6.87
N PHE A 476 29.99 -1.45 5.69
CA PHE A 476 29.72 -0.71 4.44
C PHE A 476 30.13 0.77 4.50
N PHE A 477 31.27 1.08 5.14
CA PHE A 477 31.83 2.42 5.35
C PHE A 477 30.96 3.37 6.19
N GLY A 478 30.04 2.87 7.01
CA GLY A 478 29.06 3.71 7.73
C GLY A 478 27.99 4.31 6.82
N LEU A 479 27.86 3.78 5.61
CA LEU A 479 26.83 4.14 4.65
C LEU A 479 25.56 3.35 4.92
N GLY A 480 24.42 4.01 4.81
CA GLY A 480 23.15 3.35 5.00
C GLY A 480 21.95 4.25 4.81
N PHE A 481 20.78 3.78 5.22
CA PHE A 481 19.55 4.53 5.16
C PHE A 481 19.19 5.18 6.49
N LYS A 482 18.58 6.35 6.40
CA LYS A 482 18.02 7.07 7.56
C LYS A 482 16.76 7.80 7.15
N SER A 483 15.72 7.79 7.99
CA SER A 483 14.55 8.63 7.80
C SER A 483 14.85 10.06 8.22
N VAL A 484 14.62 11.04 7.34
CA VAL A 484 14.93 12.46 7.61
C VAL A 484 13.79 13.36 7.13
N ASN A 485 13.65 14.55 7.72
CA ASN A 485 12.74 15.57 7.23
C ASN A 485 13.44 16.42 6.16
N VAL A 486 13.11 16.23 4.88
CA VAL A 486 13.75 16.92 3.74
C VAL A 486 13.22 18.34 3.49
N GLY A 487 12.32 18.85 4.36
CA GLY A 487 11.78 20.18 4.27
C GLY A 487 10.52 20.30 3.43
N LYS A 488 10.33 21.44 2.78
CA LYS A 488 9.11 21.75 2.02
C LYS A 488 9.14 21.16 0.64
N THR A 489 8.04 20.50 0.26
CA THR A 489 7.88 19.91 -1.06
C THR A 489 6.49 20.21 -1.64
N GLU A 490 6.39 20.13 -2.96
CA GLU A 490 5.14 20.30 -3.69
C GLU A 490 4.98 19.19 -4.73
N ILE A 491 3.75 18.68 -4.86
CA ILE A 491 3.38 17.75 -5.91
C ILE A 491 2.13 18.30 -6.59
N SER A 492 2.26 18.74 -7.84
CA SER A 492 1.15 19.19 -8.65
C SER A 492 0.93 18.28 -9.84
N GLY A 493 -0.29 18.21 -10.38
CA GLY A 493 -0.53 17.32 -11.49
C GLY A 493 -1.95 17.35 -12.03
N ILE A 494 -2.14 16.52 -13.06
CA ILE A 494 -3.43 16.30 -13.71
C ILE A 494 -3.67 14.79 -13.80
N GLU A 495 -4.89 14.40 -13.51
CA GLU A 495 -5.34 13.01 -13.59
C GLU A 495 -6.57 12.92 -14.50
N LEU A 496 -6.52 11.99 -15.45
CA LEU A 496 -7.66 11.55 -16.26
C LEU A 496 -8.00 10.12 -15.86
N SER A 497 -9.26 9.83 -15.57
CA SER A 497 -9.74 8.47 -15.42
C SER A 497 -11.03 8.23 -16.20
N ILE A 498 -11.15 7.04 -16.76
CA ILE A 498 -12.32 6.62 -17.55
C ILE A 498 -12.72 5.25 -17.02
N THR A 499 -14.01 5.12 -16.66
CA THR A 499 -14.60 3.84 -16.25
C THR A 499 -15.89 3.64 -16.99
N GLY A 500 -16.08 2.46 -17.58
CA GLY A 500 -17.30 2.23 -18.33
C GLY A 500 -17.64 0.76 -18.51
N GLU A 501 -18.91 0.54 -18.83
CA GLU A 501 -19.47 -0.75 -19.18
C GLU A 501 -20.50 -0.61 -20.31
N GLY A 502 -20.72 -1.67 -21.04
CA GLY A 502 -21.74 -1.64 -22.08
C GLY A 502 -21.90 -2.94 -22.84
N LYS A 503 -22.87 -2.94 -23.76
CA LYS A 503 -23.06 -4.01 -24.72
C LYS A 503 -22.60 -3.55 -26.11
N ILE A 504 -21.68 -4.28 -26.73
CA ILE A 504 -21.29 -4.10 -28.12
C ILE A 504 -22.42 -4.63 -29.02
N ASN A 505 -22.98 -5.79 -28.64
CA ASN A 505 -24.17 -6.41 -29.23
C ASN A 505 -24.91 -7.22 -28.16
N GLU A 506 -25.94 -8.00 -28.52
CA GLU A 506 -26.79 -8.73 -27.57
C GLU A 506 -26.00 -9.74 -26.71
N ILE A 507 -24.95 -10.33 -27.27
CA ILE A 507 -24.17 -11.42 -26.65
C ILE A 507 -22.82 -10.96 -26.12
N THR A 508 -22.36 -9.74 -26.48
CA THR A 508 -21.01 -9.25 -26.12
C THR A 508 -21.13 -8.02 -25.20
N LYS A 509 -20.57 -8.12 -24.01
CA LYS A 509 -20.41 -7.00 -23.06
C LYS A 509 -18.94 -6.58 -23.01
N ILE A 510 -18.71 -5.31 -22.72
CA ILE A 510 -17.40 -4.74 -22.51
C ILE A 510 -17.39 -4.02 -21.15
N ASN A 511 -16.33 -4.26 -20.37
CA ASN A 511 -16.00 -3.48 -19.17
C ASN A 511 -14.62 -2.89 -19.38
N PHE A 512 -14.42 -1.64 -19.00
CA PHE A 512 -13.11 -1.05 -19.02
C PHE A 512 -12.91 -0.04 -17.90
N ILE A 513 -11.66 0.05 -17.47
CA ILE A 513 -11.14 1.09 -16.58
C ILE A 513 -9.79 1.51 -17.14
N GLY A 514 -9.53 2.82 -17.17
CA GLY A 514 -8.25 3.33 -17.59
C GLY A 514 -8.01 4.70 -17.02
N GLY A 515 -6.76 5.12 -17.03
CA GLY A 515 -6.40 6.46 -16.62
C GLY A 515 -4.95 6.78 -16.87
N TYR A 516 -4.69 8.08 -16.86
CA TYR A 516 -3.37 8.67 -16.99
C TYR A 516 -3.20 9.72 -15.90
N THR A 517 -2.04 9.72 -15.27
CA THR A 517 -1.68 10.69 -14.22
C THR A 517 -0.33 11.29 -14.58
N TYR A 518 -0.30 12.60 -14.73
CA TYR A 518 0.91 13.41 -14.77
C TYR A 518 1.15 14.03 -13.40
N MET A 519 2.39 13.97 -12.91
CA MET A 519 2.80 14.47 -11.61
C MET A 519 4.10 15.26 -11.73
N ASN A 520 4.19 16.37 -11.04
CA ASN A 520 5.41 17.15 -10.91
C ASN A 520 5.81 17.28 -9.42
N PRO A 521 6.42 16.26 -8.83
CA PRO A 521 6.88 16.28 -7.45
C PRO A 521 8.25 16.98 -7.34
N ILE A 522 8.32 18.10 -6.62
CA ILE A 522 9.53 18.92 -6.51
C ILE A 522 9.84 19.29 -5.05
N SER A 523 11.13 19.49 -4.74
CA SER A 523 11.56 20.15 -3.51
C SER A 523 11.45 21.66 -3.68
N LEU A 524 10.95 22.35 -2.66
CA LEU A 524 10.90 23.82 -2.61
C LEU A 524 12.11 24.42 -1.87
N GLU A 525 12.98 23.59 -1.30
CA GLU A 525 14.12 23.98 -0.46
C GLU A 525 15.40 23.23 -0.87
N LEU A 526 15.73 23.24 -2.18
CA LEU A 526 16.81 22.43 -2.78
C LEU A 526 18.18 22.56 -2.11
N ASN A 527 18.57 23.76 -1.69
CA ASN A 527 19.89 24.07 -1.13
C ASN A 527 19.88 24.25 0.39
N LYS A 528 18.73 24.07 1.03
CA LYS A 528 18.65 24.12 2.49
C LYS A 528 19.13 22.81 3.06
N SER A 529 20.08 22.86 4.02
CA SER A 529 20.50 21.67 4.77
C SER A 529 19.32 21.12 5.57
N TYR A 530 19.09 19.82 5.44
CA TYR A 530 18.08 19.09 6.21
C TYR A 530 18.69 18.08 7.18
N ALA A 531 19.98 17.76 7.00
CA ALA A 531 20.74 16.90 7.89
C ALA A 531 22.25 17.20 7.70
N ASN A 532 23.09 16.62 8.53
CA ASN A 532 24.52 16.54 8.33
C ASN A 532 24.93 15.06 8.20
N ASP A 533 25.97 14.80 7.40
CA ASP A 533 26.62 13.49 7.37
C ASP A 533 27.41 13.23 8.66
N TYR A 534 27.99 12.04 8.78
CA TYR A 534 28.81 11.67 9.94
C TYR A 534 29.96 12.67 10.21
N TYR A 535 30.53 13.26 9.18
CA TYR A 535 31.64 14.24 9.29
C TYR A 535 31.18 15.68 9.54
N GLY A 536 29.86 15.92 9.67
CA GLY A 536 29.28 17.23 9.89
C GLY A 536 29.06 18.06 8.62
N ASN A 537 29.23 17.49 7.42
CA ASN A 537 28.96 18.20 6.18
C ASN A 537 27.45 18.31 5.93
N PRO A 538 26.96 19.47 5.46
CA PRO A 538 25.55 19.68 5.25
C PRO A 538 25.02 18.85 4.08
N ILE A 539 23.96 18.08 4.33
CA ILE A 539 23.21 17.35 3.32
C ILE A 539 22.00 18.20 2.90
N THR A 540 21.92 18.47 1.61
CA THR A 540 20.83 19.21 0.97
C THR A 540 20.12 18.30 -0.04
N TYR A 541 18.92 18.67 -0.47
CA TYR A 541 18.24 17.92 -1.51
C TYR A 541 19.07 17.90 -2.81
N ASN A 542 19.74 18.99 -3.12
CA ASN A 542 20.54 19.15 -4.34
C ASN A 542 21.77 18.23 -4.36
N ASN A 543 22.55 18.17 -3.26
CA ASN A 543 23.79 17.36 -3.25
C ASN A 543 23.58 15.87 -2.96
N SER A 544 22.38 15.48 -2.52
CA SER A 544 22.02 14.08 -2.25
C SER A 544 21.22 13.41 -3.37
N SER A 545 20.89 14.13 -4.44
CA SER A 545 20.01 13.69 -5.53
C SER A 545 20.76 13.50 -6.83
N SER A 546 20.46 12.43 -7.58
CA SER A 546 20.97 12.23 -8.95
C SER A 546 20.31 13.17 -9.97
N ASP A 547 19.09 13.61 -9.71
CA ASP A 547 18.32 14.61 -10.47
C ASP A 547 17.47 15.45 -9.53
N SER A 548 17.98 16.60 -9.08
CA SER A 548 17.27 17.45 -8.13
C SER A 548 16.01 18.15 -8.67
N THR A 549 15.70 18.00 -9.96
CA THR A 549 14.49 18.58 -10.59
C THR A 549 13.20 17.85 -10.24
N ILE A 550 13.28 16.70 -9.60
CA ILE A 550 12.16 15.86 -9.17
C ILE A 550 12.47 15.24 -7.80
N LEU A 551 11.45 14.94 -6.99
CA LEU A 551 11.63 14.17 -5.75
C LEU A 551 12.13 12.75 -6.04
N LYS A 552 12.97 12.20 -5.14
CA LYS A 552 13.54 10.86 -5.28
C LYS A 552 12.47 9.76 -5.34
N TYR A 553 12.72 8.72 -6.13
CA TYR A 553 11.89 7.51 -6.25
C TYR A 553 10.43 7.78 -6.64
N ARG A 554 10.20 8.72 -7.58
CA ARG A 554 8.87 9.04 -8.11
C ARG A 554 8.83 8.93 -9.62
N TYR A 555 7.65 8.62 -10.11
CA TYR A 555 7.29 8.72 -11.53
C TYR A 555 6.65 10.06 -11.80
N ARG A 556 6.87 10.61 -13.01
CA ARG A 556 6.10 11.76 -13.52
C ARG A 556 4.86 11.34 -14.29
N ASN A 557 4.95 10.25 -15.03
CA ASN A 557 3.90 9.78 -15.91
C ASN A 557 3.53 8.33 -15.59
N VAL A 558 2.24 8.10 -15.37
CA VAL A 558 1.70 6.76 -15.11
C VAL A 558 0.43 6.59 -15.92
N ALA A 559 0.35 5.53 -16.71
CA ALA A 559 -0.85 5.16 -17.46
C ALA A 559 -1.25 3.70 -17.19
N LYS A 560 -2.55 3.46 -17.05
CA LYS A 560 -3.10 2.14 -16.78
C LYS A 560 -4.40 1.96 -17.53
N ILE A 561 -4.56 0.80 -18.17
CA ILE A 561 -5.78 0.43 -18.90
C ILE A 561 -6.07 -1.04 -18.61
N ASP A 562 -7.31 -1.34 -18.32
CA ASP A 562 -7.83 -2.70 -18.21
C ASP A 562 -9.14 -2.82 -18.97
N ILE A 563 -9.21 -3.77 -19.88
CA ILE A 563 -10.37 -4.02 -20.73
C ILE A 563 -10.75 -5.49 -20.61
N GLU A 564 -12.05 -5.77 -20.46
CA GLU A 564 -12.59 -7.11 -20.46
C GLU A 564 -13.81 -7.23 -21.38
N LEU A 565 -13.76 -8.18 -22.27
CA LEU A 565 -14.86 -8.57 -23.17
C LEU A 565 -15.49 -9.86 -22.63
N LEU A 566 -16.80 -9.85 -22.48
CA LEU A 566 -17.59 -11.00 -22.04
C LEU A 566 -18.54 -11.38 -23.19
N ARG A 567 -18.39 -12.58 -23.74
CA ARG A 567 -19.23 -13.10 -24.82
C ARG A 567 -19.68 -14.51 -24.52
N ASP A 568 -20.97 -14.69 -24.29
CA ASP A 568 -21.58 -15.94 -23.88
C ASP A 568 -20.81 -16.58 -22.69
N LYS A 569 -20.14 -17.69 -22.91
CA LYS A 569 -19.32 -18.42 -21.94
C LYS A 569 -17.86 -17.94 -21.87
N PHE A 570 -17.42 -17.08 -22.80
CA PHE A 570 -16.04 -16.62 -22.86
C PHE A 570 -15.85 -15.26 -22.18
N SER A 571 -14.75 -15.08 -21.50
CA SER A 571 -14.21 -13.80 -21.08
C SER A 571 -12.78 -13.65 -21.57
N ILE A 572 -12.47 -12.50 -22.17
CA ILE A 572 -11.12 -12.15 -22.62
C ILE A 572 -10.80 -10.78 -22.08
N GLY A 573 -9.67 -10.64 -21.40
CA GLY A 573 -9.26 -9.37 -20.85
C GLY A 573 -7.78 -9.08 -21.08
N SER A 574 -7.44 -7.79 -21.12
CA SER A 574 -6.07 -7.32 -21.19
C SER A 574 -5.85 -6.16 -20.23
N SER A 575 -4.70 -6.14 -19.60
CA SER A 575 -4.24 -5.02 -18.77
C SER A 575 -2.95 -4.47 -19.34
N VAL A 576 -2.82 -3.15 -19.36
CA VAL A 576 -1.61 -2.45 -19.77
C VAL A 576 -1.23 -1.47 -18.68
N ARG A 577 0.05 -1.49 -18.29
CA ARG A 577 0.61 -0.58 -17.30
C ARG A 577 1.85 0.09 -17.89
N TYR A 578 1.91 1.40 -17.81
CA TYR A 578 3.07 2.20 -18.12
C TYR A 578 3.45 3.04 -16.90
N ASN A 579 4.70 2.93 -16.48
CA ASN A 579 5.34 3.84 -15.55
C ASN A 579 6.57 4.41 -16.27
N ASP A 580 6.74 5.73 -16.20
CA ASP A 580 7.95 6.32 -16.73
C ASP A 580 9.18 6.02 -15.84
N PHE A 581 10.29 6.65 -16.15
CA PHE A 581 11.53 6.42 -15.43
C PHE A 581 11.60 7.20 -14.12
N MET A 582 12.08 6.55 -13.04
CA MET A 582 12.43 7.23 -11.79
C MET A 582 13.77 7.98 -11.98
N SER A 583 13.72 9.21 -12.50
CA SER A 583 14.94 9.96 -12.87
C SER A 583 15.81 10.30 -11.67
N ASN A 584 15.21 10.57 -10.50
CA ASN A 584 15.92 10.88 -9.27
C ASN A 584 15.97 9.72 -8.28
N ILE A 585 17.18 9.40 -7.84
CA ILE A 585 17.49 8.48 -6.73
C ILE A 585 18.57 9.12 -5.85
N ASP A 586 18.97 8.48 -4.77
CA ASP A 586 20.11 8.92 -3.99
C ASP A 586 21.38 8.97 -4.85
N TYR A 587 22.05 10.13 -4.86
CA TYR A 587 23.19 10.42 -5.73
C TYR A 587 24.31 9.39 -5.58
N ILE A 588 24.55 8.94 -4.34
CA ILE A 588 25.62 8.00 -4.01
C ILE A 588 25.50 6.66 -4.77
N PHE A 589 24.28 6.25 -5.15
CA PHE A 589 24.08 5.03 -5.94
C PHE A 589 24.52 5.17 -7.40
N THR A 590 24.65 6.38 -7.90
CA THR A 590 25.06 6.66 -9.27
C THR A 590 26.51 7.10 -9.39
N THR A 591 27.21 7.22 -8.25
CA THR A 591 28.58 7.73 -8.18
C THR A 591 29.55 6.57 -8.03
N ASP A 592 30.65 6.60 -8.79
CA ASP A 592 31.76 5.70 -8.61
C ASP A 592 32.53 6.12 -7.36
N LEU A 593 32.26 5.48 -6.23
CA LEU A 593 32.81 5.85 -4.91
C LEU A 593 34.33 5.61 -4.76
N ILE A 594 34.93 4.78 -5.60
CA ILE A 594 36.35 4.39 -5.50
C ILE A 594 36.98 4.43 -6.89
N ASN A 595 37.21 5.63 -7.38
CA ASN A 595 38.16 5.82 -8.47
C ASN A 595 39.46 6.46 -7.90
N ASN A 596 40.19 5.71 -7.10
CA ASN A 596 41.51 6.13 -6.59
C ASN A 596 42.61 5.99 -7.63
N GLY A 597 42.27 5.87 -8.92
CA GLY A 597 43.26 5.72 -9.98
C GLY A 597 43.95 4.35 -10.04
N ASP A 598 43.50 3.37 -9.29
CA ASP A 598 43.91 1.97 -9.40
C ASP A 598 43.03 1.24 -10.42
N PRO A 599 43.56 0.89 -11.61
CA PRO A 599 42.82 0.17 -12.64
C PRO A 599 42.41 -1.25 -12.23
N ASN A 600 42.89 -1.77 -11.09
CA ASN A 600 42.51 -3.07 -10.55
C ASN A 600 41.36 -2.99 -9.51
N PHE A 601 41.04 -1.80 -9.02
CA PHE A 601 39.82 -1.53 -8.25
C PHE A 601 38.74 -0.95 -9.17
N GLY A 602 38.29 -1.74 -10.12
CA GLY A 602 37.07 -1.46 -10.87
C GLY A 602 35.87 -1.68 -9.97
N VAL A 603 35.57 -0.76 -9.07
CA VAL A 603 34.29 -0.77 -8.38
C VAL A 603 33.35 0.07 -9.22
N ASP A 604 32.47 -0.61 -9.90
CA ASP A 604 31.18 -0.06 -10.33
C ASP A 604 30.51 0.69 -9.15
N ALA A 605 29.52 1.49 -9.45
CA ALA A 605 28.71 2.17 -8.43
C ALA A 605 28.40 1.25 -7.24
N LEU A 606 28.16 1.83 -6.06
CA LEU A 606 27.85 1.15 -4.79
C LEU A 606 26.85 -0.04 -4.93
N ILE A 607 25.94 0.06 -5.90
CA ILE A 607 25.05 -1.01 -6.34
C ILE A 607 25.52 -1.44 -7.74
N PRO A 608 26.16 -2.60 -7.90
CA PRO A 608 26.74 -3.02 -9.17
C PRO A 608 25.72 -3.05 -10.33
N GLY A 609 26.09 -2.43 -11.45
CA GLY A 609 25.26 -2.34 -12.66
C GLY A 609 24.04 -1.40 -12.57
N ILE A 610 23.95 -0.54 -11.54
CA ILE A 610 22.84 0.39 -11.39
C ILE A 610 22.79 1.39 -12.56
N ASN A 611 23.94 1.96 -12.96
CA ASN A 611 24.02 2.93 -14.03
C ASN A 611 23.67 2.32 -15.40
N GLU A 612 24.13 1.09 -15.67
CA GLU A 612 23.78 0.33 -16.87
C GLU A 612 22.28 0.09 -16.95
N SER A 613 21.67 -0.38 -15.84
CA SER A 613 20.22 -0.63 -15.78
C SER A 613 19.41 0.65 -15.98
N ARG A 614 19.83 1.76 -15.40
CA ARG A 614 19.16 3.06 -15.54
C ARG A 614 19.21 3.59 -16.97
N GLU A 615 20.34 3.45 -17.65
CA GLU A 615 20.44 3.83 -19.08
C GLU A 615 19.54 2.97 -19.97
N LYS A 616 19.45 1.66 -19.69
CA LYS A 616 18.64 0.72 -20.46
C LYS A 616 17.12 0.97 -20.30
N PHE A 617 16.67 1.38 -19.11
CA PHE A 617 15.24 1.53 -18.79
C PHE A 617 14.78 3.00 -18.72
N LYS A 618 15.57 3.95 -19.19
CA LYS A 618 15.26 5.39 -19.16
C LYS A 618 13.96 5.81 -19.82
N ASP A 619 13.43 5.00 -20.75
CA ASP A 619 12.16 5.25 -21.44
C ASP A 619 10.94 4.75 -20.66
N GLY A 620 11.16 4.22 -19.44
CA GLY A 620 10.12 3.66 -18.60
C GLY A 620 9.70 2.24 -18.98
N ASP A 621 8.69 1.73 -18.27
CA ASP A 621 8.26 0.35 -18.34
C ASP A 621 6.81 0.23 -18.82
N LEU A 622 6.63 -0.49 -19.94
CA LEU A 622 5.32 -0.82 -20.53
C LEU A 622 5.09 -2.34 -20.41
N VAL A 623 4.16 -2.74 -19.56
CA VAL A 623 3.87 -4.15 -19.24
C VAL A 623 2.45 -4.51 -19.67
N PHE A 624 2.31 -5.64 -20.35
CA PHE A 624 1.04 -6.19 -20.86
C PHE A 624 0.70 -7.50 -20.17
N ASP A 625 -0.53 -7.61 -19.73
CA ASP A 625 -1.09 -8.87 -19.20
C ASP A 625 -2.32 -9.26 -20.04
N ILE A 626 -2.56 -10.56 -20.20
CA ILE A 626 -3.74 -11.09 -20.88
C ILE A 626 -4.38 -12.18 -20.04
N ARG A 627 -5.71 -12.28 -20.12
CA ARG A 627 -6.48 -13.31 -19.45
C ARG A 627 -7.61 -13.83 -20.33
N VAL A 628 -7.86 -15.12 -20.24
CA VAL A 628 -8.96 -15.79 -20.94
C VAL A 628 -9.69 -16.66 -19.92
N GLY A 629 -11.02 -16.61 -19.92
CA GLY A 629 -11.86 -17.45 -19.07
C GLY A 629 -12.96 -18.12 -19.89
N TYR A 630 -13.33 -19.31 -19.48
CA TYR A 630 -14.43 -20.07 -20.07
C TYR A 630 -15.33 -20.66 -18.98
N GLN A 631 -16.63 -20.33 -19.06
CA GLN A 631 -17.67 -20.89 -18.18
C GLN A 631 -18.04 -22.26 -18.69
N LEU A 632 -17.66 -23.32 -17.99
CA LEU A 632 -17.97 -24.71 -18.36
C LEU A 632 -19.47 -24.99 -18.19
N ASP A 633 -19.99 -24.67 -17.01
CA ASP A 633 -21.38 -24.82 -16.61
C ASP A 633 -21.79 -23.68 -15.63
N GLU A 634 -22.90 -23.79 -14.96
CA GLU A 634 -23.39 -22.75 -14.02
C GLU A 634 -22.50 -22.60 -12.77
N ILE A 635 -21.77 -23.65 -12.42
CA ILE A 635 -20.94 -23.73 -11.21
C ILE A 635 -19.47 -23.46 -11.50
N SER A 636 -18.98 -23.95 -12.65
CA SER A 636 -17.55 -24.14 -12.91
C SER A 636 -17.02 -23.18 -13.99
N LYS A 637 -15.96 -22.46 -13.70
CA LYS A 637 -15.23 -21.62 -14.65
C LYS A 637 -13.75 -21.96 -14.63
N ILE A 638 -13.15 -22.11 -15.80
CA ILE A 638 -11.70 -22.20 -15.96
C ILE A 638 -11.14 -20.87 -16.45
N GLY A 639 -9.91 -20.56 -16.05
CA GLY A 639 -9.19 -19.37 -16.44
C GLY A 639 -7.73 -19.64 -16.79
N PHE A 640 -7.20 -18.83 -17.68
CA PHE A 640 -5.79 -18.81 -18.03
C PHE A 640 -5.33 -17.35 -18.04
N VAL A 641 -4.24 -17.08 -17.34
CA VAL A 641 -3.67 -15.73 -17.19
C VAL A 641 -2.20 -15.77 -17.58
N VAL A 642 -1.78 -14.78 -18.35
CA VAL A 642 -0.38 -14.53 -18.68
C VAL A 642 -0.06 -13.11 -18.21
N ASN A 643 0.78 -12.98 -17.21
CA ASN A 643 1.33 -11.69 -16.79
C ASN A 643 2.66 -11.45 -17.50
N ASN A 644 2.95 -10.17 -17.78
CA ASN A 644 4.13 -9.77 -18.54
C ASN A 644 4.24 -10.53 -19.87
N LEU A 645 3.22 -10.42 -20.70
CA LEU A 645 3.04 -11.19 -21.96
C LEU A 645 4.28 -11.20 -22.84
N PHE A 646 4.98 -10.06 -22.95
CA PHE A 646 6.16 -9.91 -23.79
C PHE A 646 7.47 -10.29 -23.10
N ASN A 647 7.40 -10.82 -21.87
CA ASN A 647 8.55 -11.22 -21.06
C ASN A 647 9.58 -10.08 -20.90
N ARG A 648 9.08 -8.84 -20.74
CA ARG A 648 9.91 -7.65 -20.57
C ARG A 648 10.65 -7.69 -19.24
N GLU A 649 11.92 -7.33 -19.22
CA GLU A 649 12.62 -6.95 -18.01
C GLU A 649 12.14 -5.58 -17.57
N TYR A 650 11.72 -5.42 -16.34
CA TYR A 650 11.26 -4.16 -15.76
C TYR A 650 11.49 -4.11 -14.25
N MET A 651 11.43 -2.92 -13.66
CA MET A 651 11.70 -2.70 -12.25
C MET A 651 10.58 -1.92 -11.57
N SER A 652 10.29 -2.23 -10.32
CA SER A 652 9.39 -1.42 -9.48
C SER A 652 10.11 -0.20 -8.90
N ARG A 653 11.42 -0.32 -8.69
CA ARG A 653 12.37 0.71 -8.31
C ARG A 653 13.78 0.27 -8.72
N PRO A 654 14.77 1.17 -8.67
CA PRO A 654 16.17 0.79 -8.89
C PRO A 654 16.61 -0.39 -8.01
N ALA A 655 17.39 -1.30 -8.59
CA ALA A 655 17.88 -2.54 -7.99
C ALA A 655 16.80 -3.54 -7.51
N ASN A 656 15.56 -3.40 -7.99
CA ASN A 656 14.46 -4.33 -7.70
C ASN A 656 13.79 -4.81 -9.01
N MET A 657 14.39 -5.82 -9.63
CA MET A 657 13.88 -6.40 -10.86
C MET A 657 12.63 -7.23 -10.61
N MET A 658 11.61 -7.03 -11.43
CA MET A 658 10.29 -7.66 -11.33
C MET A 658 10.25 -9.02 -12.06
N PRO A 659 9.21 -9.85 -11.81
CA PRO A 659 9.16 -11.20 -12.37
C PRO A 659 9.14 -11.20 -13.91
N PRO A 660 9.74 -12.20 -14.55
CA PRO A 660 9.59 -12.44 -15.97
C PRO A 660 8.14 -12.87 -16.26
N ARG A 661 7.83 -13.25 -17.48
CA ARG A 661 6.49 -13.75 -17.84
C ARG A 661 6.06 -14.89 -16.92
N THR A 662 4.81 -14.80 -16.45
CA THR A 662 4.21 -15.87 -15.63
C THR A 662 2.92 -16.37 -16.27
N PHE A 663 2.64 -17.64 -16.08
CA PHE A 663 1.43 -18.29 -16.54
C PHE A 663 0.66 -18.85 -15.34
N ALA A 664 -0.66 -18.72 -15.36
CA ALA A 664 -1.52 -19.31 -14.34
C ALA A 664 -2.75 -19.97 -14.94
N PHE A 665 -3.07 -21.15 -14.46
CA PHE A 665 -4.33 -21.85 -14.68
C PHE A 665 -5.18 -21.73 -13.43
N GLN A 666 -6.47 -21.47 -13.62
CA GLN A 666 -7.46 -21.30 -12.55
C GLN A 666 -8.65 -22.21 -12.75
N LEU A 667 -9.19 -22.73 -11.65
CA LEU A 667 -10.51 -23.33 -11.59
C LEU A 667 -11.29 -22.64 -10.48
N ASN A 668 -12.40 -22.02 -10.86
CA ASN A 668 -13.30 -21.32 -9.95
C ASN A 668 -14.62 -22.08 -9.90
N LEU A 669 -15.03 -22.50 -8.71
CA LEU A 669 -16.30 -23.16 -8.45
C LEU A 669 -17.19 -22.24 -7.61
N LYS A 670 -18.47 -22.08 -8.00
CA LYS A 670 -19.48 -21.37 -7.20
C LYS A 670 -20.70 -22.29 -7.04
N ILE A 671 -20.82 -22.87 -5.84
CA ILE A 671 -21.82 -23.86 -5.45
C ILE A 671 -22.91 -23.19 -4.63
#